data_417aca1e8df80bc637f42970ac031fde
#
_entry.id   417aca1e8df80bc637f42970ac031fde
#
_cell.length_a   1.000
_cell.length_b   1.000
_cell.length_c   1.000
_cell.angle_alpha   90.00
_cell.angle_beta   90.00
_cell.angle_gamma   90.00
#
_symmetry.space_group_name_H-M   'P 1'
#
loop_
_entity.id
_entity.type
_entity.pdbx_description
1 polymer ?
#
loop_
_entity_poly.entity_id
_entity_poly.type
_entity_poly.pdbx_seq_one_letter_code
_entity_poly.pdbx_strand_id
1 'polypeptide(L)'
;MAEAADTPGMTPSPARRWLRRAGALLAGAPLLAGLLQLSAPAAQAAGPASAKEASDTGTVAVAVDSLSPGALTDGDTLTVSGTVTNNGKQAVTGAHVNLRVGSALTTRSAIDGVAKHPDALTGDDGSEVGGKYAATFAKLTPGVAEHFSISVPVGKLDLGDDGVYPLGVAVSGETAAQQWDQVLGVQRTFLPWQPEEADTPTRTTLLWPLVSTVHMTAETGSDAQQTPVFLNDDLAKELAPGGRLEQMLSLGRELDVTWVIDPDLLASVDAMTGSYRIRGDGDTTTAGTHQAIAKQWLGDLQDAVLGKEVVALPFADPDLASLAHNGTGVAGSLSQLKEATDVAATTVETVLHVTPSTDFAWPVDGAVDPSIVKVATSAGADKVIARGDSLTETGDLTYTPSAARPIGGGTTAVVADARLSTAFEGDLTKASASTLAVQEFLAQSLALNQQTGKQRSVVVAPQRMPTAVQARAMAQAVTLLQGGTWSQPQQLAAAAKAKPDPGATTKVPSKSAYPSSLRKQELPRSAFEQIAYTQDRLDNFKVILANEARVVTPFGRAMNREMSTSWRGRNTAANTFRQSVQAYLDTLTGQVKLIDKSETKLSGRSATIPVTVQNNLVQGVDHLILRLTSTNPTRLEISDDAWAEQRVTVSGGHTSTVKFTTSANVNGQTRVIAQLYTEDGQKYGNEVAFDVRVTEITATVMLVIGGGVLLLVLAGFRMYTQRKRAAARGAEETEEAEGSEEDGENGEDGADGAPEAAEPADGPEQATDPESRPERDSGAPPGAASAQQPSDGTPDTAVESADPSGTGERVDR
;
A
#
# COMPACT_ATOMS: atom_id res chain seq x y z
N MET A 1 47.33 -35.70 -38.45
CA MET A 1 47.35 -35.43 -39.88
C MET A 1 46.05 -34.81 -40.23
N ALA A 2 46.12 -33.64 -40.38
CA ALA A 2 46.13 -32.61 -41.40
C ALA A 2 44.76 -31.90 -41.30
N GLU A 3 44.70 -30.72 -40.88
CA GLU A 3 44.96 -29.39 -41.51
C GLU A 3 43.63 -28.86 -42.08
N ALA A 4 43.03 -27.92 -41.51
CA ALA A 4 43.08 -26.45 -41.72
C ALA A 4 42.57 -25.98 -43.08
N ALA A 5 41.58 -25.12 -43.09
CA ALA A 5 41.63 -23.91 -43.92
C ALA A 5 40.48 -22.95 -43.53
N ASP A 6 40.87 -21.85 -43.01
CA ASP A 6 40.21 -20.55 -42.96
C ASP A 6 39.86 -20.04 -44.34
N THR A 7 38.71 -19.37 -44.50
CA THR A 7 38.65 -18.15 -45.35
C THR A 7 37.41 -17.30 -45.06
N PRO A 8 37.45 -15.99 -45.35
CA PRO A 8 36.78 -14.95 -44.55
C PRO A 8 35.53 -14.35 -45.22
N GLY A 9 34.78 -13.67 -44.33
CA GLY A 9 33.81 -12.64 -44.54
C GLY A 9 33.32 -12.20 -45.93
N MET A 10 31.99 -12.18 -46.03
CA MET A 10 31.31 -11.29 -46.96
C MET A 10 30.14 -10.58 -46.26
N THR A 11 30.33 -9.28 -46.07
CA THR A 11 29.27 -8.36 -45.66
C THR A 11 28.16 -8.28 -46.73
N PRO A 12 26.89 -8.29 -46.40
CA PRO A 12 25.83 -8.05 -47.36
C PRO A 12 25.68 -6.56 -47.67
N SER A 13 25.56 -6.26 -48.94
CA SER A 13 25.48 -4.94 -49.56
C SER A 13 24.19 -4.14 -49.18
N PRO A 14 24.21 -2.82 -49.40
CA PRO A 14 23.16 -1.90 -48.96
C PRO A 14 21.83 -1.93 -49.71
N ALA A 15 21.63 -2.82 -50.68
CA ALA A 15 20.47 -2.80 -51.56
C ALA A 15 19.16 -3.39 -50.95
N ARG A 16 19.17 -3.99 -49.74
CA ARG A 16 17.97 -4.57 -49.13
C ARG A 16 17.27 -3.68 -48.12
N ARG A 17 17.72 -2.44 -47.87
CA ARG A 17 17.08 -1.47 -46.99
C ARG A 17 16.07 -0.54 -47.69
N TRP A 18 15.96 -0.58 -48.99
CA TRP A 18 15.08 0.31 -49.78
C TRP A 18 13.69 -0.26 -50.08
N LEU A 19 13.50 -1.58 -49.97
CA LEU A 19 12.22 -2.23 -50.30
C LEU A 19 11.25 -2.38 -49.11
N ARG A 20 11.58 -1.85 -47.94
CA ARG A 20 10.67 -1.82 -46.77
C ARG A 20 10.10 -0.44 -46.44
N ARG A 21 10.34 0.60 -47.25
CA ARG A 21 9.84 1.96 -47.06
C ARG A 21 8.87 2.47 -48.16
N ALA A 22 8.43 1.62 -49.06
CA ALA A 22 7.54 2.01 -50.15
C ALA A 22 6.14 1.38 -50.11
N GLY A 23 5.69 0.90 -48.92
CA GLY A 23 4.36 0.28 -48.74
C GLY A 23 3.39 1.02 -47.86
N ALA A 24 3.64 2.30 -47.52
CA ALA A 24 2.80 3.05 -46.58
C ALA A 24 2.40 4.44 -47.09
N LEU A 25 1.92 4.52 -48.33
CA LEU A 25 1.29 5.73 -48.85
C LEU A 25 0.32 5.35 -49.99
N LEU A 26 -0.91 4.97 -49.67
CA LEU A 26 -2.11 5.08 -50.51
C LEU A 26 -3.32 4.46 -49.76
N ALA A 27 -3.95 5.24 -48.94
CA ALA A 27 -5.39 5.30 -48.73
C ALA A 27 -5.67 6.45 -47.75
N GLY A 28 -5.86 7.61 -48.32
CA GLY A 28 -6.31 8.81 -47.63
C GLY A 28 -7.78 9.08 -47.86
N ALA A 29 -8.40 9.54 -46.80
CA ALA A 29 -9.46 10.56 -46.70
C ALA A 29 -10.90 10.19 -47.12
N PRO A 30 -11.92 10.93 -46.63
CA PRO A 30 -12.11 11.55 -45.32
C PRO A 30 -13.51 11.25 -44.71
N LEU A 31 -13.78 11.60 -43.44
CA LEU A 31 -15.04 12.20 -43.02
C LEU A 31 -14.93 12.77 -41.58
N LEU A 32 -14.99 14.07 -41.53
CA LEU A 32 -15.31 14.87 -40.34
C LEU A 32 -16.76 14.64 -39.92
N ALA A 33 -17.01 14.31 -38.68
CA ALA A 33 -18.21 14.73 -37.93
C ALA A 33 -18.13 14.25 -36.48
N GLY A 34 -18.31 15.17 -35.54
CA GLY A 34 -18.80 14.84 -34.20
C GLY A 34 -17.84 15.13 -33.03
N LEU A 35 -17.68 16.40 -32.71
CA LEU A 35 -17.21 16.94 -31.42
C LEU A 35 -18.14 16.55 -30.28
N LEU A 36 -17.54 16.45 -29.10
CA LEU A 36 -18.09 16.35 -27.76
C LEU A 36 -18.13 14.94 -27.17
N GLN A 37 -16.97 14.53 -26.60
CA GLN A 37 -16.97 13.58 -25.50
C GLN A 37 -16.10 14.12 -24.38
N LEU A 38 -16.75 14.33 -23.26
CA LEU A 38 -16.18 14.63 -21.95
C LEU A 38 -15.23 13.49 -21.54
N SER A 39 -14.01 13.86 -21.20
CA SER A 39 -12.98 12.96 -20.70
C SER A 39 -13.35 12.49 -19.28
N ALA A 40 -13.74 11.22 -19.17
CA ALA A 40 -13.72 10.49 -17.92
C ALA A 40 -12.31 9.87 -17.75
N PRO A 41 -11.72 9.86 -16.54
CA PRO A 41 -10.44 9.20 -16.33
C PRO A 41 -10.64 7.69 -16.46
N ALA A 42 -9.88 7.08 -17.37
CA ALA A 42 -9.83 5.64 -17.53
C ALA A 42 -9.19 5.00 -16.28
N ALA A 43 -9.99 4.33 -15.48
CA ALA A 43 -9.50 3.32 -14.55
C ALA A 43 -8.84 2.22 -15.41
N GLN A 44 -7.51 2.11 -15.34
CA GLN A 44 -6.80 0.98 -15.90
C GLN A 44 -7.11 -0.25 -15.05
N ALA A 45 -8.11 -1.00 -15.48
CA ALA A 45 -8.33 -2.35 -15.01
C ALA A 45 -7.09 -3.19 -15.36
N ALA A 46 -6.59 -3.95 -14.38
CA ALA A 46 -5.66 -5.04 -14.60
C ALA A 46 -6.15 -5.88 -15.79
N GLY A 47 -5.25 -6.12 -16.74
CA GLY A 47 -5.59 -6.89 -17.92
C GLY A 47 -6.14 -8.27 -17.52
N PRO A 48 -7.20 -8.74 -18.15
CA PRO A 48 -7.74 -10.05 -17.84
C PRO A 48 -6.70 -11.11 -18.20
N ALA A 49 -6.35 -11.94 -17.21
CA ALA A 49 -6.02 -13.31 -17.54
C ALA A 49 -7.19 -13.78 -18.42
N SER A 50 -6.90 -14.16 -19.65
CA SER A 50 -7.92 -14.66 -20.56
C SER A 50 -8.66 -15.81 -19.89
N ALA A 51 -9.76 -15.49 -19.20
CA ALA A 51 -10.82 -16.43 -19.04
C ALA A 51 -11.22 -16.76 -20.49
N LYS A 52 -10.88 -17.95 -20.92
CA LYS A 52 -11.44 -18.53 -22.11
C LYS A 52 -12.93 -18.45 -21.86
N GLU A 53 -13.62 -17.49 -22.48
CA GLU A 53 -15.06 -17.53 -22.55
C GLU A 53 -15.39 -18.95 -23.00
N ALA A 54 -16.08 -19.72 -22.15
CA ALA A 54 -16.68 -20.95 -22.58
C ALA A 54 -17.56 -20.53 -23.75
N SER A 55 -17.14 -20.89 -24.95
CA SER A 55 -17.89 -20.65 -26.14
C SER A 55 -19.19 -21.44 -25.99
N ASP A 56 -20.27 -20.73 -25.66
CA ASP A 56 -21.64 -21.19 -25.66
C ASP A 56 -21.94 -21.64 -27.09
N THR A 57 -21.69 -22.93 -27.41
CA THR A 57 -21.85 -23.50 -28.73
C THR A 57 -23.26 -24.02 -28.90
N GLY A 58 -24.07 -24.03 -27.84
CA GLY A 58 -25.47 -24.39 -27.87
C GLY A 58 -26.36 -23.32 -28.54
N THR A 59 -27.40 -23.75 -29.23
CA THR A 59 -28.40 -22.83 -29.76
C THR A 59 -29.12 -22.07 -28.67
N VAL A 60 -29.28 -22.68 -27.48
CA VAL A 60 -29.88 -22.10 -26.28
C VAL A 60 -28.87 -22.18 -25.14
N ALA A 61 -28.56 -21.05 -24.52
CA ALA A 61 -27.77 -21.00 -23.31
C ALA A 61 -28.66 -21.29 -22.09
N VAL A 62 -28.15 -22.13 -21.18
CA VAL A 62 -28.79 -22.44 -19.89
C VAL A 62 -27.88 -21.89 -18.79
N ALA A 63 -28.45 -21.14 -17.86
CA ALA A 63 -27.76 -20.67 -16.67
C ALA A 63 -28.51 -21.18 -15.42
N VAL A 64 -27.82 -21.89 -14.53
CA VAL A 64 -28.34 -22.35 -13.24
C VAL A 64 -28.01 -21.32 -12.18
N ASP A 65 -28.95 -20.43 -11.87
CA ASP A 65 -28.74 -19.30 -10.98
C ASP A 65 -28.82 -19.67 -9.50
N SER A 66 -29.60 -20.71 -9.16
CA SER A 66 -29.66 -21.27 -7.81
C SER A 66 -29.98 -22.77 -7.80
N LEU A 67 -29.42 -23.44 -6.78
CA LEU A 67 -29.67 -24.84 -6.46
C LEU A 67 -29.82 -24.93 -4.94
N SER A 68 -30.99 -25.44 -4.48
CA SER A 68 -31.32 -25.50 -3.06
C SER A 68 -32.12 -26.77 -2.72
N PRO A 69 -31.75 -27.49 -1.63
CA PRO A 69 -30.52 -27.31 -0.87
C PRO A 69 -29.27 -27.68 -1.66
N GLY A 70 -28.12 -27.08 -1.30
CA GLY A 70 -26.81 -27.32 -1.97
C GLY A 70 -26.19 -28.68 -1.63
N ALA A 71 -26.47 -29.19 -0.43
CA ALA A 71 -26.21 -30.58 -0.01
C ALA A 71 -27.56 -31.22 0.30
N LEU A 72 -27.79 -32.39 -0.27
CA LEU A 72 -29.09 -33.08 -0.19
C LEU A 72 -29.12 -34.07 0.98
N THR A 73 -30.30 -34.19 1.63
CA THR A 73 -30.61 -35.21 2.62
C THR A 73 -31.91 -35.95 2.24
N ASP A 74 -32.17 -37.07 2.91
CA ASP A 74 -33.39 -37.81 2.71
C ASP A 74 -34.63 -36.94 3.00
N GLY A 75 -35.62 -37.03 2.11
CA GLY A 75 -36.87 -36.28 2.25
C GLY A 75 -36.85 -34.86 1.71
N ASP A 76 -35.69 -34.34 1.29
CA ASP A 76 -35.54 -33.01 0.69
C ASP A 76 -36.28 -32.91 -0.66
N THR A 77 -36.56 -31.66 -1.05
CA THR A 77 -36.99 -31.30 -2.39
C THR A 77 -35.98 -30.41 -3.04
N LEU A 78 -35.27 -30.92 -4.02
CA LEU A 78 -34.29 -30.11 -4.81
C LEU A 78 -35.07 -29.11 -5.65
N THR A 79 -34.71 -27.83 -5.48
CA THR A 79 -35.21 -26.74 -6.35
C THR A 79 -34.04 -26.18 -7.15
N VAL A 80 -34.16 -26.26 -8.47
CA VAL A 80 -33.18 -25.69 -9.42
C VAL A 80 -33.87 -24.54 -10.17
N SER A 81 -33.31 -23.35 -10.11
CA SER A 81 -33.85 -22.21 -10.86
C SER A 81 -32.74 -21.49 -11.63
N GLY A 82 -33.16 -20.83 -12.71
CA GLY A 82 -32.21 -20.16 -13.58
C GLY A 82 -32.86 -19.50 -14.79
N THR A 83 -32.06 -19.31 -15.82
CA THR A 83 -32.49 -18.65 -17.05
C THR A 83 -32.08 -19.47 -18.27
N VAL A 84 -32.94 -19.43 -19.32
CA VAL A 84 -32.65 -19.96 -20.66
C VAL A 84 -32.69 -18.82 -21.67
N THR A 85 -31.67 -18.72 -22.51
CA THR A 85 -31.56 -17.66 -23.52
C THR A 85 -31.34 -18.26 -24.88
N ASN A 86 -32.24 -17.98 -25.82
CA ASN A 86 -32.08 -18.43 -27.20
C ASN A 86 -31.06 -17.53 -27.93
N ASN A 87 -29.86 -18.03 -28.12
CA ASN A 87 -28.77 -17.34 -28.84
C ASN A 87 -28.85 -17.56 -30.37
N GLY A 88 -29.77 -18.40 -30.81
CA GLY A 88 -30.02 -18.67 -32.23
C GLY A 88 -30.72 -17.52 -32.95
N LYS A 89 -30.81 -17.63 -34.25
CA LYS A 89 -31.52 -16.65 -35.09
C LYS A 89 -33.00 -16.94 -35.27
N GLN A 90 -33.46 -18.12 -34.90
CA GLN A 90 -34.83 -18.59 -35.07
C GLN A 90 -35.44 -18.90 -33.71
N ALA A 91 -36.77 -18.77 -33.60
CA ALA A 91 -37.46 -19.14 -32.39
C ALA A 91 -37.45 -20.67 -32.18
N VAL A 92 -37.36 -21.07 -30.92
CA VAL A 92 -37.55 -22.46 -30.50
C VAL A 92 -39.00 -22.62 -30.04
N THR A 93 -39.70 -23.66 -30.53
CA THR A 93 -41.10 -23.98 -30.15
C THR A 93 -41.13 -25.26 -29.33
N GLY A 94 -42.14 -25.38 -28.46
CA GLY A 94 -42.29 -26.53 -27.58
C GLY A 94 -41.13 -26.72 -26.62
N ALA A 95 -40.45 -25.65 -26.30
CA ALA A 95 -39.23 -25.70 -25.45
C ALA A 95 -39.57 -26.15 -24.04
N HIS A 96 -38.72 -26.99 -23.48
CA HIS A 96 -38.81 -27.42 -22.10
C HIS A 96 -37.44 -27.62 -21.48
N VAL A 97 -37.35 -27.27 -20.21
CA VAL A 97 -36.15 -27.49 -19.38
C VAL A 97 -36.42 -28.69 -18.48
N ASN A 98 -35.48 -29.63 -18.48
CA ASN A 98 -35.53 -30.82 -17.65
C ASN A 98 -34.21 -31.03 -16.89
N LEU A 99 -34.29 -31.87 -15.84
CA LEU A 99 -33.11 -32.30 -15.10
C LEU A 99 -32.72 -33.70 -15.59
N ARG A 100 -31.40 -33.93 -15.64
CA ARG A 100 -30.79 -35.22 -15.96
C ARG A 100 -29.79 -35.55 -14.87
N VAL A 101 -29.81 -36.80 -14.39
CA VAL A 101 -28.91 -37.28 -13.35
C VAL A 101 -28.07 -38.41 -13.92
N GLY A 102 -26.78 -38.23 -13.93
CA GLY A 102 -25.78 -39.21 -14.36
C GLY A 102 -25.42 -40.19 -13.24
N SER A 103 -24.60 -41.16 -13.56
CA SER A 103 -24.05 -42.10 -12.56
C SER A 103 -23.07 -41.43 -11.62
N ALA A 104 -22.95 -41.97 -10.38
CA ALA A 104 -22.03 -41.47 -9.39
C ALA A 104 -20.56 -41.39 -9.92
N LEU A 105 -19.90 -40.29 -9.71
CA LEU A 105 -18.54 -40.06 -10.11
C LEU A 105 -17.58 -40.63 -9.06
N THR A 106 -16.69 -41.51 -9.48
CA THR A 106 -15.80 -42.27 -8.57
C THR A 106 -14.47 -41.56 -8.29
N THR A 107 -14.16 -40.49 -9.04
CA THR A 107 -12.87 -39.80 -8.88
C THR A 107 -13.01 -38.28 -8.98
N ARG A 108 -12.15 -37.54 -8.33
CA ARG A 108 -12.08 -36.07 -8.41
C ARG A 108 -11.77 -35.60 -9.86
N SER A 109 -10.99 -36.39 -10.62
CA SER A 109 -10.69 -36.08 -12.02
C SER A 109 -11.92 -36.28 -12.93
N ALA A 110 -12.86 -37.18 -12.58
CA ALA A 110 -14.12 -37.30 -13.29
C ALA A 110 -15.00 -36.05 -13.08
N ILE A 111 -15.01 -35.47 -11.86
CA ILE A 111 -15.65 -34.17 -11.58
C ILE A 111 -15.06 -33.08 -12.47
N ASP A 112 -13.72 -32.94 -12.51
CA ASP A 112 -13.03 -31.97 -13.40
C ASP A 112 -13.39 -32.19 -14.88
N GLY A 113 -13.57 -33.48 -15.27
CA GLY A 113 -13.99 -33.88 -16.62
C GLY A 113 -15.37 -33.33 -16.94
N VAL A 114 -16.36 -33.59 -16.11
CA VAL A 114 -17.74 -33.12 -16.29
C VAL A 114 -17.83 -31.60 -16.32
N ALA A 115 -17.10 -30.92 -15.42
CA ALA A 115 -17.07 -29.44 -15.36
C ALA A 115 -16.51 -28.79 -16.66
N LYS A 116 -15.66 -29.50 -17.40
CA LYS A 116 -15.01 -29.01 -18.62
C LYS A 116 -15.67 -29.49 -19.93
N HIS A 117 -16.70 -30.33 -19.87
CA HIS A 117 -17.37 -30.85 -21.05
C HIS A 117 -18.11 -29.73 -21.82
N PRO A 118 -18.12 -29.79 -23.17
CA PRO A 118 -18.88 -28.84 -23.98
C PRO A 118 -20.38 -29.06 -23.87
N ASP A 119 -21.19 -28.12 -24.40
CA ASP A 119 -22.66 -27.99 -24.25
C ASP A 119 -23.51 -29.08 -24.93
N ALA A 120 -22.88 -30.05 -25.56
CA ALA A 120 -23.59 -31.19 -26.14
C ALA A 120 -23.79 -32.29 -25.08
N LEU A 121 -24.94 -32.96 -25.08
CA LEU A 121 -25.19 -34.15 -24.27
C LEU A 121 -24.14 -35.24 -24.53
N THR A 122 -23.68 -35.82 -23.46
CA THR A 122 -22.82 -36.99 -23.45
C THR A 122 -23.54 -38.18 -22.82
N GLY A 123 -22.97 -39.39 -22.98
CA GLY A 123 -23.55 -40.59 -22.33
C GLY A 123 -23.55 -40.49 -20.80
N ASP A 124 -22.67 -39.63 -20.24
CA ASP A 124 -22.51 -39.45 -18.81
C ASP A 124 -23.56 -38.51 -18.17
N ASP A 125 -24.35 -37.78 -18.98
CA ASP A 125 -25.43 -36.92 -18.49
C ASP A 125 -26.62 -37.69 -17.95
N GLY A 126 -26.67 -39.01 -18.12
CA GLY A 126 -27.68 -39.88 -17.55
C GLY A 126 -29.08 -39.70 -18.12
N SER A 127 -30.06 -40.21 -17.38
CA SER A 127 -31.45 -40.20 -17.77
C SER A 127 -32.16 -38.92 -17.35
N GLU A 128 -33.14 -38.52 -18.11
CA GLU A 128 -34.04 -37.41 -17.76
C GLU A 128 -34.91 -37.80 -16.56
N VAL A 129 -35.06 -36.86 -15.60
CA VAL A 129 -36.01 -36.96 -14.50
C VAL A 129 -37.40 -36.74 -15.08
N GLY A 130 -38.07 -37.84 -15.40
CA GLY A 130 -39.28 -37.83 -16.20
C GLY A 130 -40.52 -37.22 -15.53
N GLY A 131 -41.52 -37.04 -16.34
CA GLY A 131 -42.88 -36.68 -15.92
C GLY A 131 -43.06 -35.16 -15.75
N LYS A 132 -43.68 -34.77 -14.61
CA LYS A 132 -44.13 -33.40 -14.35
C LYS A 132 -43.02 -32.45 -13.92
N TYR A 133 -41.77 -32.91 -13.83
CA TYR A 133 -40.65 -32.16 -13.30
C TYR A 133 -39.86 -31.43 -14.41
N ALA A 134 -40.58 -30.68 -15.26
CA ALA A 134 -40.02 -29.87 -16.32
C ALA A 134 -40.65 -28.47 -16.33
N ALA A 135 -39.91 -27.48 -16.72
CA ALA A 135 -40.42 -26.14 -17.00
C ALA A 135 -40.66 -26.00 -18.51
N THR A 136 -41.89 -25.65 -18.94
CA THR A 136 -42.26 -25.61 -20.35
C THR A 136 -42.47 -24.18 -20.84
N PHE A 137 -42.06 -23.93 -22.07
CA PHE A 137 -42.18 -22.65 -22.77
C PHE A 137 -42.82 -22.88 -24.14
N ALA A 138 -43.91 -22.20 -24.44
CA ALA A 138 -44.56 -22.30 -25.75
C ALA A 138 -43.58 -21.87 -26.86
N LYS A 139 -42.70 -20.90 -26.59
CA LYS A 139 -41.76 -20.34 -27.54
C LYS A 139 -40.59 -19.62 -26.80
N LEU A 140 -39.34 -19.90 -27.22
CA LEU A 140 -38.16 -19.07 -26.82
C LEU A 140 -37.81 -18.16 -27.99
N THR A 141 -37.97 -16.85 -27.77
CA THR A 141 -37.67 -15.83 -28.78
C THR A 141 -36.17 -15.57 -28.83
N PRO A 142 -35.57 -15.42 -30.03
CA PRO A 142 -34.14 -15.07 -30.12
C PRO A 142 -33.76 -13.86 -29.31
N GLY A 143 -32.68 -13.96 -28.52
CA GLY A 143 -32.11 -12.90 -27.67
C GLY A 143 -32.92 -12.59 -26.40
N VAL A 144 -34.00 -13.30 -26.11
CA VAL A 144 -34.80 -13.10 -24.90
C VAL A 144 -34.51 -14.20 -23.89
N ALA A 145 -34.23 -13.77 -22.64
CA ALA A 145 -34.04 -14.68 -21.51
C ALA A 145 -35.39 -14.98 -20.85
N GLU A 146 -35.65 -16.24 -20.59
CA GLU A 146 -36.85 -16.73 -19.87
C GLU A 146 -36.38 -17.42 -18.58
N HIS A 147 -37.10 -17.22 -17.47
CA HIS A 147 -36.83 -17.85 -16.20
C HIS A 147 -37.48 -19.20 -16.06
N PHE A 148 -36.79 -20.16 -15.45
CA PHE A 148 -37.35 -21.45 -15.06
C PHE A 148 -37.12 -21.73 -13.57
N SER A 149 -38.00 -22.58 -13.00
CA SER A 149 -37.83 -23.16 -11.68
C SER A 149 -38.43 -24.57 -11.70
N ILE A 150 -37.64 -25.54 -11.26
CA ILE A 150 -38.00 -26.96 -11.23
C ILE A 150 -37.78 -27.46 -9.81
N SER A 151 -38.79 -28.06 -9.20
CA SER A 151 -38.69 -28.66 -7.86
C SER A 151 -38.97 -30.18 -7.96
N VAL A 152 -37.99 -30.96 -7.49
CA VAL A 152 -38.02 -32.44 -7.56
C VAL A 152 -37.76 -33.02 -6.18
N PRO A 153 -38.65 -33.85 -5.61
CA PRO A 153 -38.33 -34.62 -4.41
C PRO A 153 -37.11 -35.50 -4.66
N VAL A 154 -36.14 -35.52 -3.70
CA VAL A 154 -34.88 -36.29 -3.82
C VAL A 154 -35.10 -37.75 -4.20
N GLY A 155 -36.11 -38.42 -3.62
CA GLY A 155 -36.45 -39.80 -3.96
C GLY A 155 -36.94 -40.03 -5.42
N LYS A 156 -37.00 -38.95 -6.26
CA LYS A 156 -37.30 -39.03 -7.71
C LYS A 156 -36.04 -38.78 -8.56
N LEU A 157 -34.94 -38.45 -7.94
CA LEU A 157 -33.64 -38.27 -8.61
C LEU A 157 -32.93 -39.60 -8.86
N ASP A 158 -33.41 -40.70 -8.23
CA ASP A 158 -32.86 -42.04 -8.34
C ASP A 158 -31.37 -42.10 -7.98
N LEU A 159 -31.02 -41.36 -6.89
CA LEU A 159 -29.68 -41.41 -6.33
C LEU A 159 -29.48 -42.74 -5.62
N GLY A 160 -28.39 -43.42 -5.90
CA GLY A 160 -28.06 -44.70 -5.29
C GLY A 160 -27.21 -44.52 -4.03
N ASP A 161 -26.02 -45.13 -4.03
CA ASP A 161 -25.05 -45.07 -2.93
C ASP A 161 -24.49 -43.63 -2.73
N ASP A 162 -23.90 -43.39 -1.56
CA ASP A 162 -23.23 -42.15 -1.26
C ASP A 162 -22.20 -41.78 -2.34
N GLY A 163 -22.23 -40.54 -2.86
CA GLY A 163 -21.36 -40.14 -3.95
C GLY A 163 -21.67 -38.75 -4.53
N VAL A 164 -20.94 -38.42 -5.56
CA VAL A 164 -21.14 -37.18 -6.32
C VAL A 164 -21.83 -37.54 -7.62
N TYR A 165 -23.02 -37.00 -7.82
CA TYR A 165 -23.79 -37.22 -9.04
C TYR A 165 -23.75 -36.01 -9.94
N PRO A 166 -23.38 -36.13 -11.26
CA PRO A 166 -23.52 -35.04 -12.19
C PRO A 166 -25.01 -34.72 -12.44
N LEU A 167 -25.37 -33.45 -12.38
CA LEU A 167 -26.68 -32.93 -12.70
C LEU A 167 -26.59 -32.08 -13.97
N GLY A 168 -27.26 -32.56 -15.03
CA GLY A 168 -27.44 -31.77 -16.25
C GLY A 168 -28.80 -31.06 -16.22
N VAL A 169 -28.81 -29.76 -16.45
CA VAL A 169 -29.98 -28.94 -16.70
C VAL A 169 -30.04 -28.71 -18.21
N ALA A 170 -30.90 -29.46 -18.88
CA ALA A 170 -30.98 -29.48 -20.33
C ALA A 170 -32.25 -28.76 -20.83
N VAL A 171 -32.09 -27.99 -21.91
CA VAL A 171 -33.21 -27.41 -22.63
C VAL A 171 -33.39 -28.14 -23.95
N SER A 172 -34.57 -28.66 -24.19
CA SER A 172 -34.97 -29.33 -25.43
C SER A 172 -36.09 -28.54 -26.11
N GLY A 173 -36.25 -28.75 -27.43
CA GLY A 173 -37.32 -28.12 -28.19
C GLY A 173 -37.11 -28.28 -29.70
N GLU A 174 -38.00 -27.72 -30.47
CA GLU A 174 -38.03 -27.78 -31.93
C GLU A 174 -37.60 -26.46 -32.54
N THR A 175 -36.82 -26.51 -33.62
CA THR A 175 -36.44 -25.34 -34.43
C THR A 175 -37.07 -25.42 -35.82
N ALA A 176 -37.18 -24.32 -36.54
CA ALA A 176 -37.71 -24.35 -37.91
C ALA A 176 -36.86 -25.21 -38.86
N ALA A 177 -35.59 -25.45 -38.55
CA ALA A 177 -34.70 -26.32 -39.31
C ALA A 177 -34.84 -27.79 -38.94
N GLN A 178 -35.27 -28.08 -37.70
CA GLN A 178 -35.41 -29.42 -37.12
C GLN A 178 -36.72 -29.48 -36.33
N GLN A 179 -37.73 -30.08 -36.94
CA GLN A 179 -39.09 -30.16 -36.41
C GLN A 179 -39.32 -31.42 -35.56
N TRP A 180 -38.33 -31.77 -34.76
CA TRP A 180 -38.42 -32.80 -33.74
C TRP A 180 -37.72 -32.31 -32.49
N ASP A 181 -38.15 -32.83 -31.36
CA ASP A 181 -37.57 -32.48 -30.05
C ASP A 181 -36.09 -32.91 -29.97
N GLN A 182 -35.23 -31.98 -29.65
CA GLN A 182 -33.81 -32.20 -29.51
C GLN A 182 -33.24 -31.31 -28.41
N VAL A 183 -32.14 -31.74 -27.81
CA VAL A 183 -31.41 -30.91 -26.83
C VAL A 183 -30.69 -29.78 -27.54
N LEU A 184 -30.96 -28.55 -27.14
CA LEU A 184 -30.45 -27.31 -27.71
C LEU A 184 -29.37 -26.65 -26.83
N GLY A 185 -29.27 -27.03 -25.56
CA GLY A 185 -28.27 -26.59 -24.63
C GLY A 185 -28.33 -27.38 -23.32
N VAL A 186 -27.22 -27.45 -22.61
CA VAL A 186 -27.11 -28.11 -21.31
C VAL A 186 -26.12 -27.36 -20.43
N GLN A 187 -26.49 -27.12 -19.18
CA GLN A 187 -25.59 -26.68 -18.14
C GLN A 187 -25.41 -27.80 -17.13
N ARG A 188 -24.15 -28.11 -16.80
CA ARG A 188 -23.80 -29.16 -15.84
C ARG A 188 -23.43 -28.59 -14.50
N THR A 189 -23.81 -29.29 -13.43
CA THR A 189 -23.42 -29.05 -12.06
C THR A 189 -23.37 -30.40 -11.31
N PHE A 190 -23.27 -30.36 -9.99
CA PHE A 190 -23.09 -31.57 -9.18
C PHE A 190 -24.09 -31.62 -8.04
N LEU A 191 -24.47 -32.82 -7.66
CA LEU A 191 -25.26 -33.15 -6.47
C LEU A 191 -24.36 -33.98 -5.54
N PRO A 192 -23.79 -33.41 -4.47
CA PRO A 192 -23.19 -34.18 -3.41
C PRO A 192 -24.29 -34.89 -2.64
N TRP A 193 -24.17 -36.22 -2.54
CA TRP A 193 -25.13 -37.07 -1.87
C TRP A 193 -24.44 -37.91 -0.80
N GLN A 194 -24.69 -37.58 0.48
CA GLN A 194 -24.21 -38.26 1.67
C GLN A 194 -25.26 -38.04 2.77
N PRO A 195 -26.40 -38.72 2.78
CA PRO A 195 -27.49 -38.44 3.71
C PRO A 195 -27.17 -38.80 5.15
N GLU A 196 -26.32 -39.80 5.36
CA GLU A 196 -25.88 -40.22 6.69
C GLU A 196 -24.48 -39.66 7.01
N GLU A 197 -24.16 -39.49 8.30
CA GLU A 197 -22.86 -39.06 8.74
C GLU A 197 -21.76 -40.04 8.32
N ALA A 198 -20.70 -39.54 7.70
CA ALA A 198 -19.58 -40.37 7.29
C ALA A 198 -18.88 -41.00 8.52
N ASP A 199 -18.52 -42.25 8.45
CA ASP A 199 -17.79 -42.97 9.53
C ASP A 199 -16.48 -42.23 9.93
N THR A 200 -15.85 -41.58 8.96
CA THR A 200 -14.60 -40.82 9.15
C THR A 200 -14.66 -39.48 8.41
N PRO A 201 -15.38 -38.48 8.97
CA PRO A 201 -15.45 -37.14 8.37
C PRO A 201 -14.09 -36.52 8.18
N THR A 202 -13.87 -35.86 7.03
CA THR A 202 -12.61 -35.13 6.79
C THR A 202 -12.53 -33.93 7.72
N ARG A 203 -11.42 -33.76 8.40
CA ARG A 203 -11.15 -32.54 9.17
C ARG A 203 -10.69 -31.43 8.23
N THR A 204 -11.50 -30.39 8.05
CA THR A 204 -11.25 -29.34 7.06
C THR A 204 -10.91 -28.03 7.76
N THR A 205 -9.75 -27.46 7.42
CA THR A 205 -9.33 -26.12 7.84
C THR A 205 -9.51 -25.17 6.67
N LEU A 206 -10.21 -24.08 6.92
CA LEU A 206 -10.44 -23.03 5.93
C LEU A 206 -9.72 -21.75 6.35
N LEU A 207 -8.82 -21.28 5.51
CA LEU A 207 -8.17 -19.98 5.71
C LEU A 207 -9.10 -18.87 5.25
N TRP A 208 -9.23 -17.85 6.09
CA TRP A 208 -10.07 -16.68 5.80
C TRP A 208 -9.21 -15.43 5.78
N PRO A 209 -8.74 -14.99 4.60
CA PRO A 209 -7.75 -13.94 4.52
C PRO A 209 -8.36 -12.54 4.67
N LEU A 210 -7.79 -11.74 5.57
CA LEU A 210 -7.98 -10.30 5.65
C LEU A 210 -6.69 -9.61 5.23
N VAL A 211 -6.54 -9.41 3.94
CA VAL A 211 -5.39 -8.78 3.27
C VAL A 211 -5.92 -7.71 2.33
N SER A 212 -5.21 -6.60 2.21
CA SER A 212 -5.56 -5.54 1.26
C SER A 212 -4.31 -5.01 0.53
N THR A 213 -4.52 -4.01 -0.30
CA THR A 213 -3.42 -3.28 -0.94
C THR A 213 -2.80 -2.30 0.04
N VAL A 214 -1.64 -1.75 -0.31
CA VAL A 214 -1.01 -0.68 0.48
C VAL A 214 -1.88 0.58 0.44
N HIS A 215 -2.21 1.11 1.62
CA HIS A 215 -3.06 2.30 1.78
C HIS A 215 -2.31 3.52 2.34
N MET A 216 -1.29 3.32 3.18
CA MET A 216 -0.56 4.40 3.84
C MET A 216 0.77 4.71 3.18
N THR A 217 1.17 5.99 3.24
CA THR A 217 2.50 6.46 2.83
C THR A 217 3.52 6.37 3.97
N ALA A 218 4.76 6.85 3.75
CA ALA A 218 5.73 7.14 4.82
C ALA A 218 5.47 8.51 5.46
N GLU A 219 4.64 9.35 4.82
CA GLU A 219 4.43 10.73 5.24
C GLU A 219 3.59 10.82 6.50
N THR A 220 3.95 11.74 7.35
CA THR A 220 3.19 12.12 8.54
C THR A 220 3.01 13.62 8.58
N GLY A 221 1.93 14.09 9.21
CA GLY A 221 1.72 15.51 9.46
C GLY A 221 2.84 16.11 10.29
N SER A 222 3.04 17.40 10.13
CA SER A 222 3.99 18.18 10.94
C SER A 222 3.50 18.47 12.36
N ASP A 223 2.36 17.89 12.75
CA ASP A 223 1.81 18.00 14.10
C ASP A 223 2.52 17.06 15.10
N ALA A 224 2.30 17.30 16.38
CA ALA A 224 2.90 16.48 17.46
C ALA A 224 2.42 15.02 17.41
N GLN A 225 1.22 14.78 16.89
CA GLN A 225 0.57 13.48 16.77
C GLN A 225 1.07 12.68 15.57
N GLN A 226 1.81 13.30 14.63
CA GLN A 226 2.25 12.66 13.39
C GLN A 226 1.07 12.08 12.60
N THR A 227 0.04 12.90 12.37
CA THR A 227 -1.17 12.52 11.64
C THR A 227 -0.82 11.75 10.37
N PRO A 228 -1.27 10.47 10.22
CA PRO A 228 -0.87 9.64 9.09
C PRO A 228 -1.46 10.14 7.77
N VAL A 229 -0.71 9.91 6.69
CA VAL A 229 -1.14 10.28 5.32
C VAL A 229 -1.42 9.01 4.50
N PHE A 230 -2.63 8.90 3.99
CA PHE A 230 -3.08 7.83 3.12
C PHE A 230 -2.83 8.17 1.65
N LEU A 231 -2.61 7.15 0.83
CA LEU A 231 -2.44 7.29 -0.62
C LEU A 231 -3.72 7.81 -1.30
N ASN A 232 -4.87 7.32 -0.84
CA ASN A 232 -6.21 7.65 -1.32
C ASN A 232 -7.25 7.22 -0.28
N ASP A 233 -8.53 7.28 -0.63
CA ASP A 233 -9.66 6.92 0.24
C ASP A 233 -10.27 5.54 -0.11
N ASP A 234 -9.52 4.66 -0.80
CA ASP A 234 -10.04 3.37 -1.26
C ASP A 234 -10.31 2.40 -0.10
N LEU A 235 -9.54 2.48 0.98
CA LEU A 235 -9.79 1.67 2.18
C LEU A 235 -11.21 1.91 2.73
N ALA A 236 -11.68 3.15 2.76
CA ALA A 236 -13.04 3.47 3.20
C ALA A 236 -14.11 2.74 2.38
N LYS A 237 -13.89 2.58 1.07
CA LYS A 237 -14.82 1.85 0.18
C LYS A 237 -14.82 0.35 0.48
N GLU A 238 -13.66 -0.22 0.85
CA GLU A 238 -13.58 -1.63 1.23
C GLU A 238 -14.23 -1.93 2.58
N LEU A 239 -14.18 -0.98 3.51
CA LEU A 239 -14.78 -1.08 4.85
C LEU A 239 -16.26 -0.73 4.89
N ALA A 240 -16.78 0.00 3.89
CA ALA A 240 -18.17 0.41 3.83
C ALA A 240 -19.13 -0.79 3.60
N PRO A 241 -20.42 -0.68 3.99
CA PRO A 241 -21.41 -1.74 3.74
C PRO A 241 -21.42 -2.21 2.28
N GLY A 242 -21.26 -3.51 2.06
CA GLY A 242 -21.12 -4.15 0.75
C GLY A 242 -19.72 -4.09 0.16
N GLY A 243 -18.79 -3.42 0.81
CA GLY A 243 -17.36 -3.41 0.44
C GLY A 243 -16.71 -4.77 0.68
N ARG A 244 -15.57 -4.99 0.06
CA ARG A 244 -14.87 -6.28 0.09
C ARG A 244 -14.50 -6.73 1.51
N LEU A 245 -13.86 -5.86 2.29
CA LEU A 245 -13.43 -6.18 3.66
C LEU A 245 -14.61 -6.28 4.63
N GLU A 246 -15.66 -5.48 4.42
CA GLU A 246 -16.90 -5.60 5.18
C GLU A 246 -17.56 -6.94 4.94
N GLN A 247 -17.66 -7.39 3.68
CA GLN A 247 -18.22 -8.68 3.34
C GLN A 247 -17.37 -9.85 3.86
N MET A 248 -16.04 -9.75 3.79
CA MET A 248 -15.16 -10.76 4.40
C MET A 248 -15.37 -10.87 5.91
N LEU A 249 -15.54 -9.76 6.59
CA LEU A 249 -15.77 -9.74 8.04
C LEU A 249 -17.15 -10.28 8.40
N SER A 250 -18.20 -9.71 7.83
CA SER A 250 -19.60 -10.05 8.17
C SER A 250 -19.93 -11.51 7.89
N LEU A 251 -19.38 -12.08 6.81
CA LEU A 251 -19.59 -13.49 6.46
C LEU A 251 -18.70 -14.43 7.29
N GLY A 252 -17.42 -14.07 7.51
CA GLY A 252 -16.46 -14.92 8.22
C GLY A 252 -16.75 -15.09 9.72
N ARG A 253 -17.37 -14.09 10.36
CA ARG A 253 -17.68 -14.12 11.80
C ARG A 253 -18.55 -15.29 12.23
N GLU A 254 -19.45 -15.74 11.37
CA GLU A 254 -20.43 -16.83 11.61
C GLU A 254 -19.84 -18.23 11.30
N LEU A 255 -18.61 -18.28 10.75
CA LEU A 255 -17.99 -19.50 10.27
C LEU A 255 -16.89 -20.00 11.21
N ASP A 256 -16.65 -21.31 11.22
CA ASP A 256 -15.46 -21.90 11.86
C ASP A 256 -14.29 -21.87 10.86
N VAL A 257 -13.53 -20.79 10.89
CA VAL A 257 -12.41 -20.53 9.99
C VAL A 257 -11.16 -20.10 10.76
N THR A 258 -10.00 -20.25 10.14
CA THR A 258 -8.74 -19.63 10.64
C THR A 258 -8.55 -18.29 9.99
N TRP A 259 -8.56 -17.22 10.76
CA TRP A 259 -8.33 -15.86 10.26
C TRP A 259 -6.85 -15.67 9.92
N VAL A 260 -6.55 -15.29 8.68
CA VAL A 260 -5.19 -14.95 8.23
C VAL A 260 -5.12 -13.47 7.94
N ILE A 261 -4.40 -12.72 8.77
CA ILE A 261 -4.51 -11.25 8.81
C ILE A 261 -3.16 -10.61 8.44
N ASP A 262 -3.21 -9.61 7.54
CA ASP A 262 -2.09 -8.69 7.33
C ASP A 262 -2.11 -7.60 8.41
N PRO A 263 -1.08 -7.51 9.25
CA PRO A 263 -1.01 -6.49 10.30
C PRO A 263 -0.97 -5.05 9.76
N ASP A 264 -0.52 -4.82 8.53
CA ASP A 264 -0.55 -3.48 7.91
C ASP A 264 -1.98 -3.01 7.60
N LEU A 265 -2.87 -3.93 7.24
CA LEU A 265 -4.29 -3.62 7.12
C LEU A 265 -4.84 -3.15 8.47
N LEU A 266 -4.54 -3.86 9.57
CA LEU A 266 -4.99 -3.46 10.91
C LEU A 266 -4.44 -2.08 11.30
N ALA A 267 -3.14 -1.86 11.10
CA ALA A 267 -2.50 -0.57 11.38
C ALA A 267 -3.10 0.57 10.53
N SER A 268 -3.51 0.29 9.29
CA SER A 268 -4.15 1.26 8.42
C SER A 268 -5.58 1.58 8.88
N VAL A 269 -6.36 0.56 9.28
CA VAL A 269 -7.72 0.78 9.81
C VAL A 269 -7.67 1.50 11.15
N ASP A 270 -6.77 1.09 12.06
CA ASP A 270 -6.58 1.76 13.36
C ASP A 270 -6.20 3.24 13.17
N ALA A 271 -5.23 3.54 12.29
CA ALA A 271 -4.87 4.91 11.93
C ALA A 271 -6.05 5.71 11.38
N MET A 272 -6.95 5.07 10.62
CA MET A 272 -8.15 5.68 10.07
C MET A 272 -9.22 5.96 11.12
N THR A 273 -9.18 5.30 12.30
CA THR A 273 -10.10 5.59 13.40
C THR A 273 -9.87 6.96 14.02
N GLY A 274 -8.67 7.50 13.95
CA GLY A 274 -8.24 8.81 14.42
C GLY A 274 -8.32 9.89 13.34
N SER A 275 -7.60 10.99 13.55
CA SER A 275 -7.39 11.99 12.52
C SER A 275 -6.41 11.46 11.48
N TYR A 276 -6.74 11.54 10.20
CA TYR A 276 -5.87 11.15 9.10
C TYR A 276 -6.02 12.12 7.94
N ARG A 277 -5.04 12.11 7.05
CA ARG A 277 -5.02 12.93 5.84
C ARG A 277 -4.94 12.02 4.60
N ILE A 278 -5.44 12.52 3.49
CA ILE A 278 -5.40 11.85 2.19
C ILE A 278 -4.55 12.70 1.26
N ARG A 279 -3.60 12.06 0.56
CA ARG A 279 -2.74 12.70 -0.44
C ARG A 279 -3.59 13.23 -1.59
N GLY A 280 -3.37 14.49 -1.94
CA GLY A 280 -3.93 15.16 -3.12
C GLY A 280 -2.89 15.30 -4.23
N ASP A 281 -3.14 16.21 -5.15
CA ASP A 281 -2.19 16.54 -6.22
C ASP A 281 -1.00 17.36 -5.67
N GLY A 282 0.20 17.00 -6.08
CA GLY A 282 1.44 17.59 -5.60
C GLY A 282 1.66 17.33 -4.10
N ASP A 283 2.03 18.38 -3.35
CA ASP A 283 2.29 18.31 -1.91
C ASP A 283 1.03 18.60 -1.06
N THR A 284 -0.16 18.61 -1.68
CA THR A 284 -1.40 18.90 -0.96
C THR A 284 -1.94 17.66 -0.26
N THR A 285 -2.63 17.88 0.85
CA THR A 285 -3.37 16.82 1.54
C THR A 285 -4.72 17.34 2.00
N THR A 286 -5.75 16.48 1.99
CA THR A 286 -7.08 16.76 2.51
C THR A 286 -7.36 15.96 3.79
N ALA A 287 -8.24 16.44 4.65
CA ALA A 287 -8.64 15.70 5.85
C ALA A 287 -9.50 14.49 5.46
N GLY A 288 -9.22 13.33 6.06
CA GLY A 288 -10.07 12.16 5.94
C GLY A 288 -11.35 12.30 6.78
N THR A 289 -12.44 11.68 6.34
CA THR A 289 -13.78 11.85 6.95
C THR A 289 -14.47 10.52 7.33
N HIS A 290 -13.80 9.37 7.18
CA HIS A 290 -14.41 8.05 7.34
C HIS A 290 -14.07 7.34 8.65
N GLN A 291 -13.75 8.10 9.72
CA GLN A 291 -13.37 7.55 11.02
C GLN A 291 -14.44 6.63 11.64
N ALA A 292 -15.72 6.96 11.43
CA ALA A 292 -16.82 6.18 11.99
C ALA A 292 -16.89 4.77 11.40
N ILE A 293 -16.70 4.64 10.07
CA ILE A 293 -16.69 3.36 9.37
C ILE A 293 -15.52 2.50 9.84
N ALA A 294 -14.32 3.10 9.97
CA ALA A 294 -13.14 2.40 10.45
C ALA A 294 -13.32 1.89 11.90
N LYS A 295 -13.87 2.73 12.78
CA LYS A 295 -14.15 2.34 14.19
C LYS A 295 -15.16 1.19 14.28
N GLN A 296 -16.23 1.27 13.51
CA GLN A 296 -17.25 0.22 13.49
C GLN A 296 -16.65 -1.10 13.00
N TRP A 297 -15.99 -1.09 11.81
CA TRP A 297 -15.39 -2.28 11.24
C TRP A 297 -14.35 -2.92 12.15
N LEU A 298 -13.50 -2.09 12.81
CA LEU A 298 -12.48 -2.60 13.73
C LEU A 298 -13.11 -3.23 14.97
N GLY A 299 -14.15 -2.62 15.55
CA GLY A 299 -14.91 -3.18 16.68
C GLY A 299 -15.57 -4.51 16.30
N ASP A 300 -16.22 -4.57 15.14
CA ASP A 300 -16.85 -5.80 14.63
C ASP A 300 -15.80 -6.91 14.40
N LEU A 301 -14.57 -6.56 13.96
CA LEU A 301 -13.48 -7.52 13.79
C LEU A 301 -12.94 -8.01 15.14
N GLN A 302 -12.76 -7.12 16.12
CA GLN A 302 -12.34 -7.49 17.46
C GLN A 302 -13.29 -8.54 18.05
N ASP A 303 -14.61 -8.33 17.91
CA ASP A 303 -15.63 -9.29 18.37
C ASP A 303 -15.59 -10.61 17.57
N ALA A 304 -15.38 -10.55 16.26
CA ALA A 304 -15.38 -11.73 15.39
C ALA A 304 -14.21 -12.70 15.63
N VAL A 305 -13.05 -12.18 16.05
CA VAL A 305 -11.85 -13.00 16.28
C VAL A 305 -11.73 -13.53 17.73
N LEU A 306 -12.59 -13.11 18.65
CA LEU A 306 -12.56 -13.58 20.04
C LEU A 306 -12.72 -15.10 20.10
N GLY A 307 -11.72 -15.80 20.67
CA GLY A 307 -11.71 -17.27 20.80
C GLY A 307 -11.51 -18.03 19.49
N LYS A 308 -11.27 -17.33 18.36
CA LYS A 308 -10.94 -17.93 17.07
C LYS A 308 -9.42 -18.00 16.87
N GLU A 309 -8.96 -18.87 15.99
CA GLU A 309 -7.56 -18.94 15.59
C GLU A 309 -7.21 -17.78 14.66
N VAL A 310 -6.17 -17.02 15.02
CA VAL A 310 -5.63 -15.92 14.23
C VAL A 310 -4.18 -16.20 13.85
N VAL A 311 -3.86 -16.11 12.57
CA VAL A 311 -2.52 -16.15 12.01
C VAL A 311 -2.16 -14.76 11.51
N ALA A 312 -1.06 -14.20 12.01
CA ALA A 312 -0.51 -12.94 11.50
C ALA A 312 0.51 -13.23 10.40
N LEU A 313 0.29 -12.66 9.23
CA LEU A 313 1.34 -12.57 8.20
C LEU A 313 2.41 -11.58 8.65
N PRO A 314 3.64 -11.63 8.09
CA PRO A 314 4.58 -10.54 8.28
C PRO A 314 3.98 -9.21 7.82
N PHE A 315 4.29 -8.10 8.49
CA PHE A 315 3.69 -6.78 8.26
C PHE A 315 3.75 -6.36 6.79
N ALA A 316 2.62 -5.99 6.21
CA ALA A 316 2.40 -5.66 4.80
C ALA A 316 2.54 -6.85 3.82
N ASP A 317 2.43 -8.09 4.30
CA ASP A 317 2.47 -9.33 3.50
C ASP A 317 3.60 -9.32 2.45
N PRO A 318 4.89 -9.32 2.86
CA PRO A 318 6.01 -9.23 1.93
C PRO A 318 6.05 -10.39 0.93
N ASP A 319 6.39 -10.10 -0.32
CA ASP A 319 6.50 -11.09 -1.38
C ASP A 319 7.73 -12.00 -1.19
N LEU A 320 7.52 -13.11 -0.50
CA LEU A 320 8.57 -14.09 -0.17
C LEU A 320 9.25 -14.66 -1.42
N ALA A 321 8.53 -14.84 -2.52
CA ALA A 321 9.08 -15.36 -3.76
C ALA A 321 9.95 -14.30 -4.47
N SER A 322 9.50 -13.05 -4.55
CA SER A 322 10.31 -11.95 -5.07
C SER A 322 11.58 -11.76 -4.26
N LEU A 323 11.46 -11.79 -2.93
CA LEU A 323 12.60 -11.70 -2.02
C LEU A 323 13.58 -12.87 -2.22
N ALA A 324 13.07 -14.11 -2.36
CA ALA A 324 13.89 -15.31 -2.57
C ALA A 324 14.64 -15.28 -3.90
N HIS A 325 14.00 -14.82 -4.96
CA HIS A 325 14.56 -14.84 -6.30
C HIS A 325 15.43 -13.62 -6.62
N ASN A 326 15.06 -12.45 -6.12
CA ASN A 326 15.61 -11.17 -6.54
C ASN A 326 16.23 -10.36 -5.38
N GLY A 327 15.80 -10.58 -4.12
CA GLY A 327 16.21 -9.78 -2.97
C GLY A 327 17.34 -10.33 -2.12
N THR A 328 17.54 -11.67 -2.06
CA THR A 328 18.54 -12.29 -1.15
C THR A 328 19.99 -11.89 -1.41
N GLY A 329 20.30 -11.41 -2.62
CA GLY A 329 21.62 -10.87 -2.99
C GLY A 329 21.80 -9.37 -2.69
N VAL A 330 20.81 -8.72 -2.07
CA VAL A 330 20.86 -7.31 -1.66
C VAL A 330 20.96 -7.25 -0.13
N ALA A 331 21.94 -6.54 0.37
CA ALA A 331 22.18 -6.41 1.81
C ALA A 331 20.94 -5.80 2.50
N GLY A 332 20.64 -6.28 3.72
CA GLY A 332 19.51 -5.77 4.51
C GLY A 332 18.13 -6.36 4.17
N SER A 333 17.91 -6.92 2.97
CA SER A 333 16.57 -7.39 2.55
C SER A 333 15.96 -8.46 3.46
N LEU A 334 16.76 -9.40 3.99
CA LEU A 334 16.28 -10.41 4.94
C LEU A 334 16.03 -9.82 6.34
N SER A 335 16.76 -8.79 6.73
CA SER A 335 16.53 -8.08 7.99
C SER A 335 15.18 -7.35 7.96
N GLN A 336 14.80 -6.78 6.83
CA GLN A 336 13.47 -6.17 6.62
C GLN A 336 12.34 -7.19 6.81
N LEU A 337 12.50 -8.43 6.27
CA LEU A 337 11.51 -9.49 6.48
C LEU A 337 11.41 -9.86 7.97
N LYS A 338 12.55 -9.95 8.67
CA LYS A 338 12.53 -10.23 10.10
C LYS A 338 11.83 -9.14 10.90
N GLU A 339 12.12 -7.87 10.62
CA GLU A 339 11.45 -6.73 11.24
C GLU A 339 9.93 -6.75 10.98
N ALA A 340 9.52 -7.07 9.74
CA ALA A 340 8.11 -7.22 9.38
C ALA A 340 7.42 -8.33 10.21
N THR A 341 8.13 -9.43 10.49
CA THR A 341 7.61 -10.54 11.32
C THR A 341 7.58 -10.16 12.80
N ASP A 342 8.63 -9.50 13.31
CA ASP A 342 8.73 -9.11 14.72
C ASP A 342 7.61 -8.13 15.13
N VAL A 343 7.22 -7.21 14.24
CA VAL A 343 6.13 -6.25 14.53
C VAL A 343 4.73 -6.81 14.30
N ALA A 344 4.61 -7.96 13.62
CA ALA A 344 3.32 -8.53 13.24
C ALA A 344 2.49 -8.92 14.48
N ALA A 345 3.06 -9.71 15.38
CA ALA A 345 2.39 -10.15 16.60
C ALA A 345 1.95 -8.95 17.45
N THR A 346 2.88 -8.03 17.72
CA THR A 346 2.61 -6.84 18.54
C THR A 346 1.50 -5.96 17.93
N THR A 347 1.45 -5.83 16.59
CA THR A 347 0.39 -5.07 15.92
C THR A 347 -0.97 -5.73 16.13
N VAL A 348 -1.07 -7.05 15.92
CA VAL A 348 -2.33 -7.80 16.12
C VAL A 348 -2.75 -7.77 17.59
N GLU A 349 -1.83 -8.01 18.53
CA GLU A 349 -2.11 -7.96 19.97
C GLU A 349 -2.58 -6.59 20.42
N THR A 350 -1.97 -5.52 19.92
CA THR A 350 -2.35 -4.14 20.28
C THR A 350 -3.71 -3.77 19.72
N VAL A 351 -4.01 -4.15 18.47
CA VAL A 351 -5.21 -3.70 17.77
C VAL A 351 -6.41 -4.62 18.03
N LEU A 352 -6.22 -5.94 18.07
CA LEU A 352 -7.32 -6.91 18.21
C LEU A 352 -7.41 -7.54 19.61
N HIS A 353 -6.43 -7.32 20.48
CA HIS A 353 -6.36 -7.87 21.83
C HIS A 353 -6.37 -9.42 21.89
N VAL A 354 -5.86 -10.07 20.84
CA VAL A 354 -5.69 -11.51 20.73
C VAL A 354 -4.25 -11.85 20.40
N THR A 355 -3.74 -12.99 20.87
CA THR A 355 -2.38 -13.46 20.54
C THR A 355 -2.41 -14.26 19.23
N PRO A 356 -1.83 -13.78 18.15
CA PRO A 356 -1.79 -14.50 16.88
C PRO A 356 -0.66 -15.52 16.84
N SER A 357 -0.76 -16.53 15.96
CA SER A 357 0.39 -17.33 15.53
C SER A 357 1.16 -16.63 14.41
N THR A 358 2.48 -16.59 14.53
CA THR A 358 3.43 -16.15 13.49
C THR A 358 4.27 -17.30 12.94
N ASP A 359 3.94 -18.55 13.30
CA ASP A 359 4.68 -19.75 12.91
C ASP A 359 4.50 -20.14 11.44
N PHE A 360 3.54 -19.52 10.75
CA PHE A 360 3.14 -19.85 9.39
C PHE A 360 3.64 -18.80 8.40
N ALA A 361 4.31 -19.26 7.36
CA ALA A 361 4.58 -18.45 6.17
C ALA A 361 3.67 -18.90 5.02
N TRP A 362 3.09 -17.95 4.31
CA TRP A 362 2.20 -18.24 3.19
C TRP A 362 2.72 -17.56 1.91
N PRO A 363 3.54 -18.25 1.08
CA PRO A 363 3.94 -17.74 -0.23
C PRO A 363 2.74 -17.52 -1.14
N VAL A 364 2.87 -16.64 -2.13
CA VAL A 364 1.80 -16.33 -3.08
C VAL A 364 1.32 -17.59 -3.80
N ASP A 365 0.01 -17.81 -3.82
CA ASP A 365 -0.66 -19.00 -4.38
C ASP A 365 -0.15 -20.34 -3.81
N GLY A 366 0.53 -20.31 -2.67
CA GLY A 366 1.17 -21.50 -2.10
C GLY A 366 2.27 -22.09 -3.00
N ALA A 367 2.78 -21.32 -3.97
CA ALA A 367 3.84 -21.75 -4.87
C ALA A 367 5.21 -21.68 -4.20
N VAL A 368 5.94 -22.80 -4.20
CA VAL A 368 7.21 -22.94 -3.49
C VAL A 368 8.33 -23.51 -4.34
N ASP A 369 9.55 -23.10 -4.03
CA ASP A 369 10.80 -23.76 -4.40
C ASP A 369 11.77 -23.70 -3.19
N PRO A 370 12.96 -24.34 -3.24
CA PRO A 370 13.87 -24.38 -2.10
C PRO A 370 14.36 -23.01 -1.63
N SER A 371 14.46 -22.02 -2.52
CA SER A 371 14.86 -20.66 -2.15
C SER A 371 13.73 -19.92 -1.44
N ILE A 372 12.48 -20.11 -1.87
CA ILE A 372 11.28 -19.55 -1.22
C ILE A 372 11.10 -20.16 0.18
N VAL A 373 11.21 -21.49 0.31
CA VAL A 373 11.14 -22.15 1.64
C VAL A 373 12.20 -21.60 2.58
N LYS A 374 13.46 -21.45 2.10
CA LYS A 374 14.54 -20.89 2.90
C LYS A 374 14.25 -19.46 3.37
N VAL A 375 13.70 -18.61 2.51
CA VAL A 375 13.32 -17.24 2.87
C VAL A 375 12.11 -17.24 3.82
N ALA A 376 11.08 -18.02 3.52
CA ALA A 376 9.88 -18.14 4.33
C ALA A 376 10.19 -18.51 5.80
N THR A 377 11.21 -19.36 6.01
CA THR A 377 11.62 -19.81 7.34
C THR A 377 12.73 -18.96 7.98
N SER A 378 13.29 -17.97 7.26
CA SER A 378 14.42 -17.17 7.77
C SER A 378 14.02 -16.19 8.88
N ALA A 379 12.73 -15.86 8.97
CA ALA A 379 12.20 -14.91 9.95
C ALA A 379 11.49 -15.58 11.15
N GLY A 380 11.58 -16.92 11.27
CA GLY A 380 11.07 -17.64 12.44
C GLY A 380 9.93 -18.61 12.17
N ALA A 381 9.25 -18.55 11.02
CA ALA A 381 8.23 -19.52 10.67
C ALA A 381 8.85 -20.91 10.47
N ASP A 382 8.22 -21.96 11.02
CA ASP A 382 8.60 -23.36 10.85
C ASP A 382 7.59 -24.15 10.00
N LYS A 383 6.49 -23.48 9.62
CA LYS A 383 5.42 -24.03 8.80
C LYS A 383 5.22 -23.20 7.55
N VAL A 384 5.15 -23.85 6.39
CA VAL A 384 4.95 -23.18 5.09
C VAL A 384 3.65 -23.67 4.48
N ILE A 385 2.68 -22.77 4.31
CA ILE A 385 1.42 -23.07 3.62
C ILE A 385 1.73 -23.14 2.12
N ALA A 386 1.67 -24.35 1.56
CA ALA A 386 1.96 -24.61 0.16
C ALA A 386 0.74 -25.24 -0.52
N ARG A 387 0.47 -24.91 -1.78
CA ARG A 387 -0.62 -25.54 -2.55
C ARG A 387 -0.15 -26.88 -3.13
N GLY A 388 -1.02 -27.88 -3.15
CA GLY A 388 -0.68 -29.25 -3.53
C GLY A 388 -0.12 -29.39 -4.95
N ASP A 389 -0.58 -28.56 -5.90
CA ASP A 389 -0.09 -28.51 -7.28
C ASP A 389 1.32 -27.87 -7.43
N SER A 390 1.80 -27.18 -6.41
CA SER A 390 3.17 -26.64 -6.36
C SER A 390 4.20 -27.59 -5.79
N LEU A 391 3.79 -28.78 -5.38
CA LEU A 391 4.67 -29.79 -4.80
C LEU A 391 4.68 -31.07 -5.66
N THR A 392 5.75 -31.84 -5.58
CA THR A 392 5.85 -33.12 -6.27
C THR A 392 5.61 -34.25 -5.29
N GLU A 393 4.52 -35.00 -5.48
CA GLU A 393 4.25 -36.24 -4.78
C GLU A 393 5.17 -37.34 -5.36
N THR A 394 5.85 -38.04 -4.49
CA THR A 394 6.80 -39.13 -4.87
C THR A 394 6.34 -40.49 -4.36
N GLY A 395 5.17 -40.54 -3.68
CA GLY A 395 4.57 -41.80 -3.21
C GLY A 395 3.43 -42.28 -4.13
N ASP A 396 3.11 -43.57 -4.03
CA ASP A 396 2.06 -44.22 -4.83
C ASP A 396 0.69 -44.17 -4.13
N LEU A 397 0.36 -43.08 -3.47
CA LEU A 397 -0.93 -42.93 -2.80
C LEU A 397 -2.05 -42.76 -3.80
N THR A 398 -3.11 -43.53 -3.63
CA THR A 398 -4.34 -43.42 -4.45
C THR A 398 -5.33 -42.39 -3.90
N TYR A 399 -4.99 -41.71 -2.81
CA TYR A 399 -5.82 -40.72 -2.14
C TYR A 399 -5.00 -39.47 -1.78
N THR A 400 -5.66 -38.35 -1.61
CA THR A 400 -5.07 -37.09 -1.14
C THR A 400 -4.65 -37.24 0.33
N PRO A 401 -3.34 -37.15 0.69
CA PRO A 401 -2.90 -37.33 2.08
C PRO A 401 -3.19 -36.07 2.93
N SER A 402 -3.07 -36.20 4.26
CA SER A 402 -3.18 -35.12 5.23
C SER A 402 -2.25 -33.95 4.91
N ALA A 403 -2.65 -32.74 5.31
CA ALA A 403 -1.97 -31.49 4.97
C ALA A 403 -0.54 -31.38 5.54
N ALA A 404 -0.29 -31.91 6.76
CA ALA A 404 1.03 -31.83 7.38
C ALA A 404 2.04 -32.76 6.70
N ARG A 405 3.07 -32.18 6.08
CA ARG A 405 4.09 -32.93 5.33
C ARG A 405 5.49 -32.39 5.64
N PRO A 406 6.33 -33.17 6.34
CA PRO A 406 7.72 -32.77 6.57
C PRO A 406 8.47 -32.61 5.23
N ILE A 407 9.11 -31.47 5.01
CA ILE A 407 9.91 -31.19 3.80
C ILE A 407 11.41 -31.07 4.09
N GLY A 408 11.84 -31.42 5.30
CA GLY A 408 13.23 -31.37 5.74
C GLY A 408 13.59 -30.08 6.50
N GLY A 409 14.76 -30.07 7.14
CA GLY A 409 15.26 -28.90 7.87
C GLY A 409 14.44 -28.48 9.10
N GLY A 410 13.58 -29.33 9.62
CA GLY A 410 12.64 -28.97 10.71
C GLY A 410 11.37 -28.26 10.22
N THR A 411 11.23 -28.08 8.89
CA THR A 411 10.09 -27.38 8.30
C THR A 411 8.98 -28.35 7.92
N THR A 412 7.74 -27.96 8.19
CA THR A 412 6.54 -28.66 7.77
C THR A 412 5.84 -27.87 6.67
N ALA A 413 5.63 -28.46 5.49
CA ALA A 413 4.67 -27.95 4.54
C ALA A 413 3.26 -28.27 5.02
N VAL A 414 2.43 -27.26 5.16
CA VAL A 414 0.99 -27.39 5.39
C VAL A 414 0.34 -27.28 4.02
N VAL A 415 0.03 -28.45 3.43
CA VAL A 415 -0.36 -28.53 2.02
C VAL A 415 -1.84 -28.30 1.88
N ALA A 416 -2.19 -27.18 1.24
CA ALA A 416 -3.56 -26.85 0.87
C ALA A 416 -3.98 -27.67 -0.36
N ASP A 417 -5.22 -28.19 -0.35
CA ASP A 417 -5.79 -28.87 -1.51
C ASP A 417 -5.99 -27.89 -2.67
N ALA A 418 -5.36 -28.18 -3.80
CA ALA A 418 -5.37 -27.25 -4.93
C ALA A 418 -6.75 -27.03 -5.51
N ARG A 419 -7.57 -28.09 -5.68
CA ARG A 419 -8.90 -27.98 -6.27
C ARG A 419 -9.86 -27.18 -5.39
N LEU A 420 -9.86 -27.46 -4.08
CA LEU A 420 -10.70 -26.73 -3.13
C LEU A 420 -10.24 -25.27 -2.97
N SER A 421 -8.91 -25.03 -3.01
CA SER A 421 -8.37 -23.68 -2.85
C SER A 421 -8.62 -22.77 -4.05
N THR A 422 -8.73 -23.33 -5.26
CA THR A 422 -8.96 -22.56 -6.49
C THR A 422 -10.42 -22.56 -6.97
N ALA A 423 -11.32 -23.22 -6.26
CA ALA A 423 -12.74 -23.36 -6.66
C ALA A 423 -13.45 -22.01 -6.85
N PHE A 424 -13.02 -20.96 -6.15
CA PHE A 424 -13.62 -19.62 -6.20
C PHE A 424 -12.78 -18.60 -6.97
N GLU A 425 -11.79 -19.05 -7.74
CA GLU A 425 -11.04 -18.18 -8.64
C GLU A 425 -11.89 -17.80 -9.88
N GLY A 426 -11.55 -16.67 -10.51
CA GLY A 426 -12.25 -16.22 -11.72
C GLY A 426 -13.43 -15.27 -11.44
N ASP A 427 -14.24 -15.04 -12.47
CA ASP A 427 -15.38 -14.11 -12.42
C ASP A 427 -16.65 -14.84 -11.93
N LEU A 428 -17.06 -14.56 -10.70
CA LEU A 428 -18.27 -15.07 -10.07
C LEU A 428 -19.41 -14.04 -10.02
N THR A 429 -19.35 -12.98 -10.82
CA THR A 429 -20.40 -11.94 -10.84
C THR A 429 -21.77 -12.44 -11.33
N LYS A 430 -21.79 -13.47 -12.18
CA LYS A 430 -23.03 -14.16 -12.60
C LYS A 430 -23.45 -15.14 -11.50
N ALA A 431 -24.72 -15.14 -11.14
CA ALA A 431 -25.28 -16.07 -10.14
C ALA A 431 -24.99 -17.54 -10.50
N SER A 432 -25.09 -17.88 -11.79
CA SER A 432 -24.77 -19.22 -12.28
C SER A 432 -23.34 -19.64 -12.06
N ALA A 433 -22.37 -18.74 -12.24
CA ALA A 433 -20.96 -19.02 -11.98
C ALA A 433 -20.70 -19.25 -10.48
N SER A 434 -21.32 -18.45 -9.60
CA SER A 434 -21.24 -18.64 -8.15
C SER A 434 -21.85 -19.98 -7.72
N THR A 435 -23.04 -20.32 -8.24
CA THR A 435 -23.73 -21.59 -7.93
C THR A 435 -22.89 -22.79 -8.36
N LEU A 436 -22.31 -22.76 -9.57
CA LEU A 436 -21.44 -23.82 -10.07
C LEU A 436 -20.17 -23.97 -9.20
N ALA A 437 -19.52 -22.87 -8.83
CA ALA A 437 -18.34 -22.91 -7.97
C ALA A 437 -18.62 -23.53 -6.59
N VAL A 438 -19.76 -23.17 -5.98
CA VAL A 438 -20.22 -23.76 -4.71
C VAL A 438 -20.45 -25.26 -4.85
N GLN A 439 -21.18 -25.70 -5.90
CA GLN A 439 -21.45 -27.11 -6.09
C GLN A 439 -20.21 -27.92 -6.44
N GLU A 440 -19.30 -27.39 -7.24
CA GLU A 440 -18.01 -28.03 -7.55
C GLU A 440 -17.15 -28.19 -6.28
N PHE A 441 -17.08 -27.13 -5.44
CA PHE A 441 -16.37 -27.20 -4.15
C PHE A 441 -16.93 -28.32 -3.25
N LEU A 442 -18.24 -28.41 -3.09
CA LEU A 442 -18.89 -29.43 -2.29
C LEU A 442 -18.65 -30.84 -2.87
N ALA A 443 -18.80 -30.98 -4.18
CA ALA A 443 -18.53 -32.22 -4.91
C ALA A 443 -17.09 -32.70 -4.73
N GLN A 444 -16.09 -31.79 -4.91
CA GLN A 444 -14.69 -32.11 -4.71
C GLN A 444 -14.37 -32.49 -3.26
N SER A 445 -15.05 -31.84 -2.28
CA SER A 445 -14.85 -32.14 -0.85
C SER A 445 -15.43 -33.49 -0.46
N LEU A 446 -16.63 -33.86 -0.94
CA LEU A 446 -17.22 -35.17 -0.70
C LEU A 446 -16.40 -36.27 -1.39
N ALA A 447 -16.07 -36.13 -2.67
CA ALA A 447 -15.22 -37.08 -3.38
C ALA A 447 -13.85 -37.26 -2.71
N LEU A 448 -13.29 -36.19 -2.10
CA LEU A 448 -12.08 -36.27 -1.32
C LEU A 448 -12.30 -37.13 -0.06
N ASN A 449 -13.40 -36.93 0.67
CA ASN A 449 -13.71 -37.74 1.85
C ASN A 449 -13.80 -39.24 1.49
N GLN A 450 -14.45 -39.59 0.40
CA GLN A 450 -14.68 -40.96 -0.06
C GLN A 450 -13.44 -41.70 -0.61
N GLN A 451 -12.32 -41.00 -0.86
CA GLN A 451 -11.10 -41.64 -1.37
C GLN A 451 -10.53 -42.73 -0.43
N THR A 452 -10.79 -42.68 0.87
CA THR A 452 -10.26 -43.62 1.86
C THR A 452 -11.02 -43.54 3.17
N GLY A 453 -11.21 -44.69 3.87
CA GLY A 453 -11.78 -44.71 5.21
C GLY A 453 -10.88 -44.21 6.32
N LYS A 454 -9.76 -43.52 6.03
CA LYS A 454 -8.87 -42.89 7.01
C LYS A 454 -9.25 -41.44 7.24
N GLN A 455 -9.34 -41.04 8.51
CA GLN A 455 -9.53 -39.64 8.82
C GLN A 455 -8.31 -38.84 8.41
N ARG A 456 -8.53 -37.74 7.70
CA ARG A 456 -7.48 -36.83 7.19
C ARG A 456 -7.75 -35.39 7.59
N SER A 457 -6.66 -34.61 7.67
CA SER A 457 -6.71 -33.17 7.80
C SER A 457 -6.47 -32.54 6.43
N VAL A 458 -7.37 -31.70 5.97
CA VAL A 458 -7.32 -31.01 4.68
C VAL A 458 -7.34 -29.52 4.93
N VAL A 459 -6.50 -28.77 4.22
CA VAL A 459 -6.44 -27.32 4.31
C VAL A 459 -6.92 -26.72 2.98
N VAL A 460 -7.73 -25.68 3.07
CA VAL A 460 -8.17 -24.86 1.95
C VAL A 460 -7.62 -23.45 2.13
N ALA A 461 -6.77 -23.04 1.22
CA ALA A 461 -6.14 -21.73 1.20
C ALA A 461 -6.57 -20.97 -0.07
N PRO A 462 -7.65 -20.18 -0.01
CA PRO A 462 -8.18 -19.46 -1.17
C PRO A 462 -7.25 -18.32 -1.60
N GLN A 463 -7.62 -17.61 -2.67
CA GLN A 463 -6.91 -16.40 -3.10
C GLN A 463 -6.85 -15.36 -1.97
N ARG A 464 -5.73 -14.61 -1.86
CA ARG A 464 -5.47 -13.65 -0.78
C ARG A 464 -6.51 -12.53 -0.66
N MET A 465 -6.99 -12.05 -1.78
CA MET A 465 -7.94 -10.91 -1.84
C MET A 465 -9.19 -11.30 -2.64
N PRO A 466 -10.06 -12.16 -2.08
CA PRO A 466 -11.32 -12.49 -2.76
C PRO A 466 -12.20 -11.25 -2.88
N THR A 467 -12.90 -11.12 -3.99
CA THR A 467 -13.90 -10.06 -4.18
C THR A 467 -15.10 -10.30 -3.25
N ALA A 468 -15.95 -9.29 -3.05
CA ALA A 468 -17.16 -9.43 -2.25
C ALA A 468 -18.09 -10.55 -2.75
N VAL A 469 -18.12 -10.79 -4.06
CA VAL A 469 -18.93 -11.88 -4.66
C VAL A 469 -18.30 -13.24 -4.39
N GLN A 470 -16.98 -13.36 -4.56
CA GLN A 470 -16.25 -14.58 -4.22
C GLN A 470 -16.38 -14.91 -2.72
N ALA A 471 -16.28 -13.89 -1.84
CA ALA A 471 -16.48 -14.07 -0.40
C ALA A 471 -17.85 -14.68 -0.07
N ARG A 472 -18.92 -14.22 -0.75
CA ARG A 472 -20.28 -14.79 -0.56
C ARG A 472 -20.35 -16.24 -1.02
N ALA A 473 -19.79 -16.58 -2.19
CA ALA A 473 -19.74 -17.94 -2.69
C ALA A 473 -18.92 -18.85 -1.75
N MET A 474 -17.77 -18.38 -1.27
CA MET A 474 -16.96 -19.07 -0.26
C MET A 474 -17.76 -19.30 1.02
N ALA A 475 -18.40 -18.27 1.57
CA ALA A 475 -19.17 -18.39 2.81
C ALA A 475 -20.33 -19.39 2.65
N GLN A 476 -21.07 -19.36 1.53
CA GLN A 476 -22.13 -20.29 1.24
C GLN A 476 -21.61 -21.73 1.19
N ALA A 477 -20.51 -21.98 0.49
CA ALA A 477 -19.89 -23.29 0.39
C ALA A 477 -19.41 -23.81 1.75
N VAL A 478 -18.79 -22.93 2.56
CA VAL A 478 -18.31 -23.26 3.91
C VAL A 478 -19.47 -23.57 4.84
N THR A 479 -20.53 -22.79 4.81
CA THR A 479 -21.75 -23.04 5.61
C THR A 479 -22.34 -24.42 5.28
N LEU A 480 -22.47 -24.74 3.99
CA LEU A 480 -22.99 -26.03 3.55
C LEU A 480 -22.04 -27.19 3.91
N LEU A 481 -20.72 -26.97 3.83
CA LEU A 481 -19.72 -27.97 4.21
C LEU A 481 -19.72 -28.25 5.72
N GLN A 482 -19.83 -27.20 6.53
CA GLN A 482 -19.84 -27.31 8.01
C GLN A 482 -21.16 -27.87 8.55
N GLY A 483 -22.26 -27.65 7.83
CA GLY A 483 -23.55 -28.28 8.11
C GLY A 483 -23.70 -29.66 7.50
N GLY A 484 -22.75 -30.15 6.71
CA GLY A 484 -22.80 -31.43 6.01
C GLY A 484 -22.30 -32.59 6.87
N THR A 485 -22.51 -33.83 6.35
CA THR A 485 -22.25 -35.09 7.04
C THR A 485 -20.83 -35.66 6.87
N TRP A 486 -20.02 -35.11 5.92
CA TRP A 486 -18.71 -35.65 5.52
C TRP A 486 -17.51 -34.80 5.93
N SER A 487 -17.73 -33.67 6.60
CA SER A 487 -16.65 -32.75 6.99
C SER A 487 -16.85 -32.19 8.39
N GLN A 488 -15.75 -32.01 9.11
CA GLN A 488 -15.71 -31.35 10.42
C GLN A 488 -14.71 -30.21 10.41
N PRO A 489 -15.01 -29.04 11.00
CA PRO A 489 -14.09 -27.92 11.07
C PRO A 489 -12.85 -28.26 11.92
N GLN A 490 -11.70 -27.72 11.55
CA GLN A 490 -10.43 -27.87 12.26
C GLN A 490 -9.62 -26.59 12.18
N GLN A 491 -8.90 -26.25 13.24
CA GLN A 491 -7.95 -25.14 13.28
C GLN A 491 -6.66 -25.48 12.51
N LEU A 492 -5.99 -24.46 11.95
CA LEU A 492 -4.76 -24.61 11.17
C LEU A 492 -3.60 -25.21 11.99
N ALA A 493 -3.44 -24.77 13.24
CA ALA A 493 -2.43 -25.31 14.14
C ALA A 493 -2.62 -26.81 14.41
N ALA A 494 -3.86 -27.29 14.47
CA ALA A 494 -4.16 -28.70 14.60
C ALA A 494 -3.91 -29.46 13.30
N ALA A 495 -4.24 -28.88 12.14
CA ALA A 495 -3.94 -29.47 10.84
C ALA A 495 -2.43 -29.60 10.60
N ALA A 496 -1.64 -28.59 11.00
CA ALA A 496 -0.17 -28.60 10.89
C ALA A 496 0.50 -29.63 11.80
N LYS A 497 -0.14 -30.03 12.90
CA LYS A 497 0.32 -31.05 13.86
C LYS A 497 -0.25 -32.43 13.56
N ALA A 498 -1.13 -32.57 12.56
CA ALA A 498 -1.69 -33.86 12.20
C ALA A 498 -0.59 -34.82 11.79
N LYS A 499 -0.78 -36.10 12.16
CA LYS A 499 0.19 -37.14 11.81
C LYS A 499 0.29 -37.27 10.29
N PRO A 500 1.50 -37.12 9.71
CA PRO A 500 1.70 -37.35 8.29
C PRO A 500 1.33 -38.76 7.86
N ASP A 501 0.76 -38.92 6.68
CA ASP A 501 0.52 -40.23 6.07
C ASP A 501 1.87 -40.88 5.73
N PRO A 502 2.12 -42.16 6.14
CA PRO A 502 3.41 -42.80 5.95
C PRO A 502 3.88 -42.92 4.49
N GLY A 503 2.94 -42.95 3.55
CA GLY A 503 3.20 -43.01 2.11
C GLY A 503 3.30 -41.66 1.43
N ALA A 504 3.01 -40.56 2.13
CA ALA A 504 3.06 -39.22 1.57
C ALA A 504 4.49 -38.71 1.55
N THR A 505 5.18 -38.92 0.46
CA THR A 505 6.51 -38.37 0.23
C THR A 505 6.41 -37.18 -0.67
N THR A 506 6.50 -36.01 -0.07
CA THR A 506 6.38 -34.72 -0.75
C THR A 506 7.74 -34.08 -0.94
N LYS A 507 8.01 -33.63 -2.16
CA LYS A 507 9.27 -32.96 -2.51
C LYS A 507 8.98 -31.53 -2.98
N VAL A 508 9.74 -30.59 -2.42
CA VAL A 508 9.79 -29.23 -2.95
C VAL A 508 10.43 -29.23 -4.31
N PRO A 509 9.78 -28.76 -5.37
CA PRO A 509 10.31 -28.80 -6.73
C PRO A 509 11.47 -27.82 -6.91
N SER A 510 12.25 -28.01 -7.98
CA SER A 510 13.37 -27.13 -8.30
C SER A 510 12.86 -25.72 -8.72
N LYS A 511 13.74 -24.72 -8.59
CA LYS A 511 13.45 -23.33 -9.00
C LYS A 511 12.92 -23.21 -10.45
N SER A 512 13.28 -24.13 -11.36
CA SER A 512 12.80 -24.12 -12.75
C SER A 512 11.32 -24.54 -12.89
N ALA A 513 10.77 -25.23 -11.92
CA ALA A 513 9.37 -25.66 -11.90
C ALA A 513 8.42 -24.58 -11.33
N TYR A 514 8.96 -23.52 -10.72
CA TYR A 514 8.13 -22.40 -10.25
C TYR A 514 7.37 -21.75 -11.42
N PRO A 515 6.05 -21.48 -11.28
CA PRO A 515 5.21 -21.02 -12.40
C PRO A 515 5.74 -19.72 -13.04
N SER A 516 5.90 -19.74 -14.36
CA SER A 516 6.39 -18.59 -15.13
C SER A 516 5.45 -17.39 -15.09
N SER A 517 4.14 -17.62 -14.94
CA SER A 517 3.11 -16.60 -14.75
C SER A 517 3.35 -15.80 -13.46
N LEU A 518 3.64 -16.50 -12.37
CA LEU A 518 3.95 -15.88 -11.08
C LEU A 518 5.31 -15.16 -11.12
N ARG A 519 6.31 -15.77 -11.77
CA ARG A 519 7.64 -15.16 -11.91
C ARG A 519 7.64 -13.83 -12.66
N LYS A 520 6.79 -13.68 -13.67
CA LYS A 520 6.66 -12.42 -14.43
C LYS A 520 6.09 -11.26 -13.61
N GLN A 521 5.43 -11.56 -12.52
CA GLN A 521 4.80 -10.58 -11.63
C GLN A 521 5.69 -10.18 -10.45
N GLU A 522 6.83 -10.84 -10.25
CA GLU A 522 7.74 -10.59 -9.14
C GLU A 522 8.34 -9.19 -9.17
N LEU A 523 8.61 -8.66 -7.98
CA LEU A 523 9.38 -7.43 -7.81
C LEU A 523 10.80 -7.64 -8.35
N PRO A 524 11.32 -6.72 -9.17
CA PRO A 524 12.67 -6.84 -9.72
C PRO A 524 13.75 -6.59 -8.65
N ARG A 525 14.97 -7.05 -8.90
CA ARG A 525 16.13 -6.82 -8.02
C ARG A 525 16.33 -5.33 -7.70
N SER A 526 16.12 -4.45 -8.68
CA SER A 526 16.24 -3.01 -8.50
C SER A 526 15.28 -2.44 -7.45
N ALA A 527 14.14 -3.11 -7.18
CA ALA A 527 13.24 -2.71 -6.11
C ALA A 527 13.92 -2.88 -4.73
N PHE A 528 14.56 -4.01 -4.50
CA PHE A 528 15.30 -4.28 -3.26
C PHE A 528 16.54 -3.37 -3.11
N GLU A 529 17.21 -3.05 -4.22
CA GLU A 529 18.33 -2.08 -4.23
C GLU A 529 17.87 -0.66 -3.85
N GLN A 530 16.68 -0.23 -4.29
CA GLN A 530 16.07 1.04 -3.89
C GLN A 530 15.71 1.05 -2.39
N ILE A 531 15.13 -0.06 -1.89
CA ILE A 531 14.80 -0.20 -0.46
C ILE A 531 16.08 -0.11 0.39
N ALA A 532 17.13 -0.85 0.02
CA ALA A 532 18.41 -0.80 0.71
C ALA A 532 19.02 0.61 0.70
N TYR A 533 18.96 1.30 -0.43
CA TYR A 533 19.41 2.69 -0.52
C TYR A 533 18.63 3.64 0.40
N THR A 534 17.30 3.48 0.48
CA THR A 534 16.47 4.26 1.40
C THR A 534 16.82 3.95 2.86
N GLN A 535 17.08 2.68 3.20
CA GLN A 535 17.52 2.27 4.53
C GLN A 535 18.88 2.91 4.91
N ASP A 536 19.87 2.85 4.04
CA ASP A 536 21.19 3.45 4.28
C ASP A 536 21.07 4.97 4.54
N ARG A 537 20.22 5.66 3.81
CA ARG A 537 19.97 7.09 4.03
C ARG A 537 19.25 7.36 5.34
N LEU A 538 18.27 6.52 5.69
CA LEU A 538 17.56 6.60 6.97
C LEU A 538 18.51 6.38 8.14
N ASP A 539 19.42 5.42 8.03
CA ASP A 539 20.42 5.11 9.06
C ASP A 539 21.36 6.30 9.28
N ASN A 540 21.77 6.99 8.22
CA ASN A 540 22.55 8.21 8.32
C ASN A 540 21.75 9.40 8.89
N PHE A 541 20.45 9.44 8.67
CA PHE A 541 19.60 10.53 9.15
C PHE A 541 19.21 10.37 10.61
N LYS A 542 18.87 9.15 11.04
CA LYS A 542 18.37 8.90 12.40
C LYS A 542 19.36 9.30 13.50
N VAL A 543 20.69 9.18 13.22
CA VAL A 543 21.74 9.44 14.23
C VAL A 543 21.81 10.89 14.70
N ILE A 544 21.22 11.83 13.94
CA ILE A 544 21.18 13.24 14.32
C ILE A 544 19.89 13.64 15.02
N LEU A 545 18.90 12.75 15.13
CA LEU A 545 17.57 13.06 15.64
C LEU A 545 17.50 12.88 17.15
N ALA A 546 16.92 13.84 17.87
CA ALA A 546 16.67 13.75 19.31
C ALA A 546 15.66 12.65 19.66
N ASN A 547 14.72 12.33 18.74
CA ASN A 547 13.78 11.21 18.84
C ASN A 547 13.71 10.49 17.50
N GLU A 548 14.56 9.49 17.33
CA GLU A 548 14.66 8.72 16.10
C GLU A 548 13.37 7.96 15.74
N ALA A 549 12.63 7.46 16.75
CA ALA A 549 11.43 6.66 16.53
C ALA A 549 10.35 7.39 15.71
N ARG A 550 10.29 8.73 15.80
CA ARG A 550 9.35 9.54 15.01
C ARG A 550 9.58 9.44 13.49
N VAL A 551 10.76 9.05 13.06
CA VAL A 551 11.13 8.89 11.66
C VAL A 551 11.33 7.42 11.32
N VAL A 552 12.05 6.67 12.13
CA VAL A 552 12.37 5.26 11.87
C VAL A 552 11.11 4.40 11.75
N THR A 553 10.11 4.59 12.63
CA THR A 553 8.89 3.76 12.60
C THR A 553 8.07 3.93 11.32
N PRO A 554 7.68 5.16 10.87
CA PRO A 554 6.93 5.31 9.63
C PRO A 554 7.70 4.86 8.38
N PHE A 555 9.02 5.10 8.33
CA PHE A 555 9.83 4.66 7.20
C PHE A 555 10.06 3.15 7.19
N GLY A 556 10.31 2.50 8.32
CA GLY A 556 10.42 1.05 8.42
C GLY A 556 9.14 0.36 7.93
N ARG A 557 7.97 0.85 8.36
CA ARG A 557 6.67 0.34 7.87
C ARG A 557 6.47 0.61 6.37
N ALA A 558 6.89 1.76 5.86
CA ALA A 558 6.82 2.07 4.43
C ALA A 558 7.71 1.14 3.60
N MET A 559 8.94 0.84 4.05
CA MET A 559 9.83 -0.12 3.39
C MET A 559 9.26 -1.54 3.41
N ASN A 560 8.58 -1.96 4.48
CA ASN A 560 7.84 -3.24 4.47
C ASN A 560 6.73 -3.22 3.42
N ARG A 561 5.97 -2.12 3.28
CA ARG A 561 4.95 -1.93 2.23
C ARG A 561 5.54 -1.97 0.82
N GLU A 562 6.77 -1.51 0.62
CA GLU A 562 7.47 -1.56 -0.67
C GLU A 562 7.71 -3.00 -1.15
N MET A 563 7.75 -3.97 -0.22
CA MET A 563 7.93 -5.40 -0.51
C MET A 563 6.61 -6.18 -0.62
N SER A 564 5.46 -5.54 -0.45
CA SER A 564 4.15 -6.21 -0.39
C SER A 564 3.83 -7.04 -1.64
N THR A 565 3.19 -8.20 -1.44
CA THR A 565 2.61 -9.03 -2.51
C THR A 565 1.61 -8.26 -3.37
N SER A 566 0.97 -7.23 -2.80
CA SER A 566 0.00 -6.39 -3.50
C SER A 566 0.58 -5.65 -4.71
N TRP A 567 1.90 -5.54 -4.81
CA TRP A 567 2.57 -4.92 -5.96
C TRP A 567 2.80 -5.86 -7.15
N ARG A 568 2.53 -7.16 -7.01
CA ARG A 568 2.71 -8.12 -8.11
C ARG A 568 1.96 -7.68 -9.36
N GLY A 569 2.68 -7.69 -10.50
CA GLY A 569 2.13 -7.23 -11.79
C GLY A 569 1.91 -5.71 -11.91
N ARG A 570 2.14 -4.93 -10.84
CA ARG A 570 1.93 -3.46 -10.79
C ARG A 570 3.24 -2.68 -10.66
N ASN A 571 4.27 -3.08 -11.40
CA ASN A 571 5.64 -2.56 -11.26
C ASN A 571 5.75 -1.02 -11.36
N THR A 572 4.95 -0.37 -12.21
CA THR A 572 4.95 1.10 -12.32
C THR A 572 4.46 1.76 -11.03
N ALA A 573 3.32 1.33 -10.50
CA ALA A 573 2.77 1.86 -9.25
C ALA A 573 3.71 1.59 -8.06
N ALA A 574 4.28 0.39 -7.98
CA ALA A 574 5.27 0.02 -6.98
C ALA A 574 6.52 0.91 -7.02
N ASN A 575 7.02 1.22 -8.23
CA ASN A 575 8.16 2.12 -8.39
C ASN A 575 7.82 3.56 -7.99
N THR A 576 6.63 4.05 -8.35
CA THR A 576 6.15 5.37 -7.94
C THR A 576 6.06 5.46 -6.40
N PHE A 577 5.55 4.42 -5.75
CA PHE A 577 5.49 4.37 -4.29
C PHE A 577 6.89 4.45 -3.66
N ARG A 578 7.85 3.62 -4.10
CA ARG A 578 9.25 3.67 -3.61
C ARG A 578 9.89 5.03 -3.80
N GLN A 579 9.71 5.63 -5.00
CA GLN A 579 10.23 6.98 -5.27
C GLN A 579 9.61 8.03 -4.34
N SER A 580 8.32 7.91 -4.00
CA SER A 580 7.69 8.85 -3.07
C SER A 580 8.23 8.72 -1.64
N VAL A 581 8.51 7.49 -1.18
CA VAL A 581 9.15 7.25 0.14
C VAL A 581 10.55 7.88 0.17
N GLN A 582 11.35 7.64 -0.87
CA GLN A 582 12.69 8.21 -0.98
C GLN A 582 12.66 9.75 -1.03
N ALA A 583 11.78 10.34 -1.85
CA ALA A 583 11.65 11.79 -1.99
C ALA A 583 11.23 12.45 -0.66
N TYR A 584 10.35 11.79 0.10
CA TYR A 584 9.97 12.28 1.42
C TYR A 584 11.15 12.25 2.41
N LEU A 585 11.96 11.18 2.42
CA LEU A 585 13.18 11.13 3.22
C LEU A 585 14.17 12.23 2.82
N ASP A 586 14.35 12.47 1.52
CA ASP A 586 15.20 13.54 1.00
C ASP A 586 14.69 14.92 1.43
N THR A 587 13.38 15.12 1.45
CA THR A 587 12.75 16.34 1.96
C THR A 587 13.05 16.54 3.44
N LEU A 588 12.88 15.50 4.29
CA LEU A 588 13.16 15.58 5.72
C LEU A 588 14.64 15.84 6.01
N THR A 589 15.55 15.14 5.32
CA THR A 589 16.99 15.35 5.47
C THR A 589 17.42 16.76 5.07
N GLY A 590 16.75 17.34 4.05
CA GLY A 590 16.97 18.71 3.60
C GLY A 590 16.47 19.80 4.55
N GLN A 591 15.64 19.45 5.57
CA GLN A 591 15.16 20.40 6.57
C GLN A 591 16.26 20.85 7.57
N VAL A 592 17.34 20.07 7.71
CA VAL A 592 18.48 20.42 8.53
C VAL A 592 19.64 20.82 7.61
N LYS A 593 19.99 22.11 7.61
CA LYS A 593 20.95 22.66 6.67
C LYS A 593 21.73 23.84 7.24
N LEU A 594 22.84 24.13 6.60
CA LEU A 594 23.58 25.39 6.81
C LEU A 594 22.86 26.52 6.06
N ILE A 595 22.80 27.70 6.67
CA ILE A 595 22.32 28.90 5.99
C ILE A 595 23.46 29.46 5.14
N ASP A 596 23.18 29.76 3.89
CA ASP A 596 24.10 30.36 2.96
C ASP A 596 24.64 31.69 3.52
N LYS A 597 25.95 31.91 3.31
CA LYS A 597 26.65 33.09 3.83
C LYS A 597 27.31 33.86 2.70
N SER A 598 27.06 35.15 2.69
CA SER A 598 27.74 36.09 1.80
C SER A 598 29.19 36.35 2.27
N GLU A 599 29.96 37.08 1.44
CA GLU A 599 31.32 37.50 1.77
C GLU A 599 31.40 38.11 3.18
N THR A 600 32.34 37.62 3.99
CA THR A 600 32.59 38.14 5.35
C THR A 600 33.83 39.00 5.35
N LYS A 601 33.72 40.23 5.85
CA LYS A 601 34.87 41.14 6.00
C LYS A 601 35.36 41.05 7.44
N LEU A 602 36.63 40.72 7.62
CA LEU A 602 37.33 40.73 8.91
C LEU A 602 38.19 41.99 9.01
N SER A 603 37.90 42.85 10.01
CA SER A 603 38.65 44.07 10.31
C SER A 603 39.62 43.78 11.48
N GLY A 604 40.84 43.41 11.17
CA GLY A 604 41.87 43.06 12.17
C GLY A 604 42.38 41.61 12.05
N ARG A 605 43.35 41.26 12.92
CA ARG A 605 44.02 39.93 12.89
C ARG A 605 43.28 38.83 13.60
N SER A 606 42.32 39.11 14.45
CA SER A 606 41.49 38.13 15.13
C SER A 606 40.04 38.57 15.03
N ALA A 607 39.14 37.62 14.62
CA ALA A 607 37.71 37.84 14.49
C ALA A 607 36.95 36.54 14.69
N THR A 608 35.63 36.65 14.83
CA THR A 608 34.76 35.49 14.98
C THR A 608 33.89 35.34 13.73
N ILE A 609 33.92 34.17 13.13
CA ILE A 609 33.02 33.81 12.02
C ILE A 609 31.81 33.07 12.57
N PRO A 610 30.61 33.65 12.51
CA PRO A 610 29.38 32.94 12.87
C PRO A 610 28.92 32.08 11.68
N VAL A 611 28.58 30.83 11.93
CA VAL A 611 27.94 29.92 10.98
C VAL A 611 26.61 29.44 11.56
N THR A 612 25.52 29.55 10.82
CA THR A 612 24.17 29.25 11.32
C THR A 612 23.66 27.94 10.73
N VAL A 613 23.23 27.06 11.61
CA VAL A 613 22.53 25.83 11.29
C VAL A 613 21.03 26.04 11.48
N GLN A 614 20.24 25.68 10.50
CA GLN A 614 18.78 25.75 10.53
C GLN A 614 18.22 24.33 10.65
N ASN A 615 17.27 24.14 11.57
CA ASN A 615 16.47 22.92 11.72
C ASN A 615 14.98 23.29 11.54
N ASN A 616 14.40 22.91 10.42
CA ASN A 616 12.96 23.08 10.14
C ASN A 616 12.13 21.85 10.50
N LEU A 617 12.74 20.80 11.06
CA LEU A 617 12.00 19.65 11.58
C LEU A 617 11.20 20.06 12.80
N VAL A 618 10.11 19.33 13.08
CA VAL A 618 9.31 19.52 14.31
C VAL A 618 10.09 19.11 15.57
N GLN A 619 11.03 18.18 15.43
CA GLN A 619 11.89 17.69 16.53
C GLN A 619 13.27 18.32 16.53
N GLY A 620 13.91 18.28 17.69
CA GLY A 620 15.31 18.69 17.84
C GLY A 620 16.28 17.78 17.09
N VAL A 621 17.43 18.35 16.77
CA VAL A 621 18.61 17.61 16.30
C VAL A 621 19.76 17.85 17.25
N ASP A 622 20.46 16.78 17.58
CA ASP A 622 21.69 16.76 18.37
C ASP A 622 22.71 15.84 17.67
N HIS A 623 23.85 15.57 18.27
CA HIS A 623 24.88 14.71 17.65
C HIS A 623 25.38 15.20 16.27
N LEU A 624 25.21 16.49 15.96
CA LEU A 624 25.81 17.13 14.80
C LEU A 624 27.11 17.80 15.14
N ILE A 625 28.09 17.72 14.24
CA ILE A 625 29.36 18.39 14.30
C ILE A 625 29.45 19.36 13.12
N LEU A 626 29.64 20.64 13.41
CA LEU A 626 29.92 21.63 12.39
C LEU A 626 31.44 21.81 12.27
N ARG A 627 31.98 21.50 11.10
CA ARG A 627 33.38 21.74 10.74
C ARG A 627 33.48 22.97 9.86
N LEU A 628 34.38 23.87 10.25
CA LEU A 628 34.76 25.02 9.44
C LEU A 628 36.21 24.83 8.97
N THR A 629 36.47 24.92 7.67
CA THR A 629 37.78 24.65 7.06
C THR A 629 38.24 25.85 6.24
N SER A 630 39.46 26.30 6.43
CA SER A 630 40.10 27.31 5.60
C SER A 630 40.80 26.66 4.40
N THR A 631 40.57 27.13 3.19
CA THR A 631 41.27 26.64 1.99
C THR A 631 42.69 27.16 1.90
N ASN A 632 43.05 28.14 2.74
CA ASN A 632 44.43 28.69 2.83
C ASN A 632 44.77 29.01 4.29
N PRO A 633 45.22 28.00 5.09
CA PRO A 633 45.54 28.20 6.51
C PRO A 633 46.70 29.18 6.76
N THR A 634 47.64 29.32 5.83
CA THR A 634 48.72 30.30 5.99
C THR A 634 48.21 31.74 5.96
N ARG A 635 47.04 32.01 5.44
CA ARG A 635 46.40 33.31 5.37
C ARG A 635 45.34 33.50 6.45
N LEU A 636 44.53 32.49 6.68
CA LEU A 636 43.44 32.48 7.66
C LEU A 636 43.41 31.15 8.39
N GLU A 637 43.72 31.14 9.67
CA GLU A 637 43.57 30.00 10.58
C GLU A 637 42.25 30.05 11.30
N ILE A 638 41.69 28.85 11.63
CA ILE A 638 40.45 28.67 12.35
C ILE A 638 40.78 27.96 13.66
N SER A 639 40.62 28.67 14.81
CA SER A 639 41.04 28.20 16.14
C SER A 639 42.49 27.69 16.17
N ASP A 640 43.39 28.46 15.52
CA ASP A 640 44.84 28.21 15.42
C ASP A 640 45.23 26.97 14.57
N ASP A 641 44.32 26.48 13.71
CA ASP A 641 44.54 25.35 12.78
C ASP A 641 43.91 25.63 11.40
N ALA A 642 44.08 24.70 10.47
CA ALA A 642 43.42 24.72 9.14
C ALA A 642 41.88 24.57 9.22
N TRP A 643 41.39 23.93 10.26
CA TRP A 643 39.96 23.67 10.51
C TRP A 643 39.65 23.54 12.00
N ALA A 644 38.38 23.74 12.36
CA ALA A 644 37.86 23.47 13.71
C ALA A 644 36.48 22.85 13.66
N GLU A 645 36.15 22.08 14.68
CA GLU A 645 34.87 21.42 14.87
C GLU A 645 34.21 21.93 16.15
N GLN A 646 32.86 22.03 16.07
CA GLN A 646 32.02 22.29 17.24
C GLN A 646 30.75 21.46 17.17
N ARG A 647 30.35 20.89 18.30
CA ARG A 647 29.04 20.20 18.42
C ARG A 647 27.90 21.20 18.29
N VAL A 648 26.83 20.80 17.63
CA VAL A 648 25.65 21.62 17.37
C VAL A 648 24.42 20.90 17.81
N THR A 649 23.60 21.52 18.63
CA THR A 649 22.26 21.11 18.99
C THR A 649 21.31 22.22 18.56
N VAL A 650 20.21 21.83 17.85
CA VAL A 650 19.22 22.79 17.36
C VAL A 650 17.81 22.25 17.65
N SER A 651 17.04 23.00 18.43
CA SER A 651 15.62 22.67 18.68
C SER A 651 14.80 22.68 17.40
N GLY A 652 13.69 21.94 17.40
CA GLY A 652 12.77 21.89 16.24
C GLY A 652 12.22 23.28 15.89
N GLY A 653 12.20 23.60 14.60
CA GLY A 653 11.76 24.91 14.09
C GLY A 653 12.69 26.09 14.38
N HIS A 654 13.90 25.83 14.85
CA HIS A 654 14.82 26.90 15.29
C HIS A 654 16.13 26.90 14.50
N THR A 655 16.93 27.96 14.75
CA THR A 655 18.29 28.09 14.22
C THR A 655 19.29 28.18 15.39
N SER A 656 20.49 27.67 15.19
CA SER A 656 21.62 27.79 16.13
C SER A 656 22.83 28.37 15.41
N THR A 657 23.45 29.39 16.00
CA THR A 657 24.62 30.01 15.42
C THR A 657 25.88 29.63 16.22
N VAL A 658 26.79 28.97 15.57
CA VAL A 658 28.10 28.56 16.09
C VAL A 658 29.14 29.59 15.69
N LYS A 659 29.98 29.97 16.63
CA LYS A 659 31.00 30.99 16.44
C LYS A 659 32.40 30.38 16.44
N PHE A 660 33.16 30.59 15.36
CA PHE A 660 34.52 30.11 15.22
C PHE A 660 35.49 31.31 15.35
N THR A 661 36.43 31.21 16.24
CA THR A 661 37.53 32.19 16.33
C THR A 661 38.47 31.98 15.15
N THR A 662 38.86 33.05 14.52
CA THR A 662 39.79 33.00 13.38
C THR A 662 40.97 33.96 13.59
N SER A 663 42.15 33.55 13.15
CA SER A 663 43.38 34.34 13.15
C SER A 663 43.87 34.58 11.72
N ALA A 664 44.08 35.82 11.38
CA ALA A 664 44.52 36.21 10.04
C ALA A 664 45.97 36.64 10.02
N ASN A 665 46.80 35.93 9.29
CA ASN A 665 48.24 36.20 9.19
C ASN A 665 48.57 37.16 8.04
N VAL A 666 47.76 37.23 6.99
CA VAL A 666 47.97 38.02 5.78
C VAL A 666 46.67 38.61 5.25
N ASN A 667 46.70 39.89 4.86
CA ASN A 667 45.56 40.55 4.18
C ASN A 667 45.22 39.87 2.86
N GLY A 668 43.91 39.83 2.54
CA GLY A 668 43.41 39.32 1.27
C GLY A 668 42.19 38.43 1.43
N GLN A 669 41.77 37.83 0.34
CA GLN A 669 40.59 36.96 0.27
C GLN A 669 40.98 35.49 0.45
N THR A 670 40.21 34.77 1.24
CA THR A 670 40.37 33.31 1.47
C THR A 670 38.98 32.69 1.48
N ARG A 671 38.83 31.54 0.80
CA ARG A 671 37.60 30.79 0.83
C ARG A 671 37.55 29.89 2.07
N VAL A 672 36.42 29.85 2.72
CA VAL A 672 36.11 29.00 3.88
C VAL A 672 34.97 28.11 3.55
N ILE A 673 35.03 26.84 3.98
CA ILE A 673 34.02 25.82 3.75
C ILE A 673 33.47 25.40 5.10
N ALA A 674 32.16 25.54 5.26
CA ALA A 674 31.38 25.00 6.38
C ALA A 674 30.68 23.72 5.96
N GLN A 675 30.83 22.65 6.73
CA GLN A 675 30.20 21.34 6.47
C GLN A 675 29.73 20.74 7.79
N LEU A 676 28.49 20.17 7.76
CA LEU A 676 27.99 19.38 8.86
C LEU A 676 28.46 17.93 8.73
N TYR A 677 28.68 17.29 9.88
CA TYR A 677 29.04 15.89 10.02
C TYR A 677 28.20 15.27 11.14
N THR A 678 27.95 13.97 11.04
CA THR A 678 27.47 13.15 12.16
C THR A 678 28.65 12.89 13.13
N GLU A 679 28.35 12.41 14.35
CA GLU A 679 29.41 12.03 15.30
C GLU A 679 30.31 10.90 14.80
N ASP A 680 29.80 10.04 13.90
CA ASP A 680 30.56 8.98 13.22
C ASP A 680 31.43 9.47 12.07
N GLY A 681 31.48 10.81 11.84
CA GLY A 681 32.32 11.45 10.84
C GLY A 681 31.79 11.40 9.40
N GLN A 682 30.50 11.01 9.20
CA GLN A 682 29.85 11.06 7.89
C GLN A 682 29.45 12.50 7.53
N LYS A 683 29.61 12.89 6.27
CA LYS A 683 29.14 14.21 5.81
C LYS A 683 27.60 14.24 5.83
N TYR A 684 27.04 15.32 6.38
CA TYR A 684 25.61 15.58 6.41
C TYR A 684 25.24 16.85 5.64
N GLY A 685 24.28 16.76 4.73
CA GLY A 685 23.84 17.90 3.93
C GLY A 685 24.89 18.48 3.00
N ASN A 686 24.58 19.63 2.42
CA ASN A 686 25.46 20.32 1.49
C ASN A 686 26.45 21.20 2.24
N GLU A 687 27.68 21.32 1.73
CA GLU A 687 28.66 22.29 2.20
C GLU A 687 28.28 23.70 1.76
N VAL A 688 28.61 24.68 2.59
CA VAL A 688 28.47 26.10 2.28
C VAL A 688 29.85 26.71 2.20
N ALA A 689 30.22 27.18 1.02
CA ALA A 689 31.50 27.87 0.78
C ALA A 689 31.27 29.37 0.64
N PHE A 690 32.01 30.16 1.39
CA PHE A 690 31.94 31.61 1.33
C PHE A 690 33.34 32.24 1.41
N ASP A 691 33.46 33.45 0.90
CA ASP A 691 34.73 34.18 0.88
C ASP A 691 34.89 35.05 2.13
N VAL A 692 36.07 35.02 2.71
CA VAL A 692 36.45 35.83 3.86
C VAL A 692 37.56 36.81 3.41
N ARG A 693 37.29 38.08 3.50
CA ARG A 693 38.26 39.13 3.16
C ARG A 693 38.81 39.75 4.42
N VAL A 694 40.10 39.59 4.60
CA VAL A 694 40.88 40.19 5.71
C VAL A 694 41.39 41.56 5.29
N THR A 695 41.03 42.59 6.05
CA THR A 695 41.53 43.97 5.88
C THR A 695 42.09 44.45 7.20
N GLU A 696 43.40 44.57 7.27
CA GLU A 696 44.10 45.18 8.40
C GLU A 696 44.50 46.62 8.06
N ILE A 697 44.17 47.54 8.92
CA ILE A 697 44.68 48.87 8.84
C ILE A 697 46.10 48.80 9.43
N THR A 698 47.13 48.74 8.58
CA THR A 698 48.51 48.66 8.98
C THR A 698 48.88 49.90 9.79
N ALA A 699 49.77 49.75 10.81
CA ALA A 699 50.28 50.85 11.60
C ALA A 699 50.85 52.01 10.75
N THR A 700 51.34 51.71 9.56
CA THR A 700 51.76 52.65 8.54
C THR A 700 50.62 53.55 8.04
N VAL A 701 49.39 52.98 7.80
CA VAL A 701 48.22 53.77 7.38
C VAL A 701 47.77 54.68 8.53
N MET A 702 47.74 54.18 9.76
CA MET A 702 47.46 55.02 10.94
C MET A 702 48.51 56.12 11.13
N LEU A 703 49.76 55.82 10.85
CA LEU A 703 50.82 56.79 10.91
C LEU A 703 50.70 57.86 9.81
N VAL A 704 50.27 57.45 8.59
CA VAL A 704 49.99 58.40 7.49
C VAL A 704 48.73 59.24 7.81
N ILE A 705 47.67 58.62 8.34
CA ILE A 705 46.51 59.39 8.76
C ILE A 705 46.84 60.29 9.95
N GLY A 706 47.50 59.76 10.95
CA GLY A 706 47.96 60.55 12.08
C GLY A 706 48.88 61.68 11.65
N GLY A 707 49.81 61.41 10.73
CA GLY A 707 50.64 62.41 10.08
C GLY A 707 49.90 63.45 9.29
N GLY A 708 48.84 62.98 8.53
CA GLY A 708 47.95 63.90 7.82
C GLY A 708 47.13 64.81 8.72
N VAL A 709 46.58 64.25 9.81
CA VAL A 709 45.87 65.01 10.85
C VAL A 709 46.81 65.97 11.56
N LEU A 710 48.03 65.56 11.88
CA LEU A 710 49.00 66.39 12.47
C LEU A 710 49.41 67.56 11.56
N LEU A 711 49.58 67.29 10.26
CA LEU A 711 49.81 68.31 9.23
C LEU A 711 48.64 69.28 9.11
N LEU A 712 47.39 68.80 9.13
CA LEU A 712 46.24 69.69 9.14
C LEU A 712 46.09 70.52 10.39
N VAL A 713 46.45 69.96 11.58
CA VAL A 713 46.49 70.70 12.84
C VAL A 713 47.61 71.72 12.80
N LEU A 714 48.79 71.40 12.28
CA LEU A 714 49.91 72.33 12.10
C LEU A 714 49.55 73.41 11.06
N ALA A 715 48.91 73.10 9.97
CA ALA A 715 48.41 74.02 8.98
C ALA A 715 47.35 74.95 9.57
N GLY A 716 46.36 74.39 10.32
CA GLY A 716 45.40 75.21 11.07
C GLY A 716 46.04 76.08 12.14
N PHE A 717 47.01 75.60 12.84
CA PHE A 717 47.78 76.40 13.83
C PHE A 717 48.60 77.54 13.16
N ARG A 718 49.18 77.22 12.00
CA ARG A 718 49.89 78.20 11.18
C ARG A 718 48.90 79.26 10.63
N MET A 719 47.75 78.89 10.18
CA MET A 719 46.74 79.81 9.68
C MET A 719 46.17 80.67 10.82
N TYR A 720 45.93 80.02 12.00
CA TYR A 720 45.51 80.72 13.23
C TYR A 720 46.59 81.78 13.69
N THR A 721 47.92 81.40 13.68
CA THR A 721 48.96 82.30 14.02
C THR A 721 49.16 83.40 12.97
N GLN A 722 48.96 83.12 11.70
CA GLN A 722 48.93 84.15 10.62
C GLN A 722 47.73 85.08 10.75
N ARG A 723 46.55 84.63 11.08
CA ARG A 723 45.38 85.45 11.38
C ARG A 723 45.64 86.32 12.64
N LYS A 724 46.23 85.78 13.67
CA LYS A 724 46.59 86.58 14.89
C LYS A 724 47.67 87.66 14.62
N ARG A 725 48.61 87.39 13.63
CA ARG A 725 49.59 88.40 13.19
C ARG A 725 48.97 89.43 12.22
N ALA A 726 47.99 89.11 11.50
CA ALA A 726 47.23 90.06 10.63
C ALA A 726 46.29 90.94 11.46
N ALA A 727 45.73 90.38 12.58
CA ALA A 727 44.90 91.19 13.48
C ALA A 727 45.73 92.17 14.38
N ALA A 728 47.04 91.90 14.51
CA ALA A 728 47.99 92.85 15.26
C ALA A 728 48.59 93.95 14.40
N ARG A 729 48.34 94.03 13.10
CA ARG A 729 48.76 95.09 12.17
C ARG A 729 47.62 95.98 11.67
N GLY A 730 46.35 95.81 12.12
CA GLY A 730 45.23 96.63 11.77
C GLY A 730 44.63 97.43 12.88
N ALA A 731 45.43 97.73 13.92
CA ALA A 731 44.99 98.64 15.02
C ALA A 731 45.80 99.86 15.04
N GLU A 732 45.79 100.66 14.00
CA GLU A 732 46.19 102.13 13.99
C GLU A 732 45.56 102.71 12.72
N GLU A 733 44.86 103.74 12.92
CA GLU A 733 44.15 104.64 11.99
C GLU A 733 42.76 104.18 11.60
N THR A 734 41.71 104.77 11.79
CA THR A 734 41.31 106.14 12.20
C THR A 734 39.79 106.20 12.24
N GLU A 735 39.23 106.83 13.19
CA GLU A 735 37.84 107.32 13.30
C GLU A 735 37.34 108.04 12.07
N GLU A 736 36.12 108.11 11.99
CA GLU A 736 35.18 109.07 11.36
C GLU A 736 34.39 108.54 10.13
N ALA A 737 33.23 108.66 10.34
CA ALA A 737 32.11 109.20 9.58
C ALA A 737 31.01 108.15 9.16
N GLU A 738 29.92 108.39 9.83
CA GLU A 738 28.51 108.33 9.61
C GLU A 738 28.04 108.22 8.14
N GLY A 739 26.93 107.53 7.99
CA GLY A 739 25.94 108.13 7.02
C GLY A 739 25.29 107.06 6.15
N SER A 740 24.02 106.81 6.45
CA SER A 740 22.84 106.75 5.63
C SER A 740 22.78 105.76 4.43
N GLU A 741 21.85 104.88 4.54
CA GLU A 741 20.61 104.80 3.81
C GLU A 741 20.68 104.31 2.37
N GLU A 742 19.90 103.33 2.18
CA GLU A 742 18.80 103.04 1.23
C GLU A 742 19.18 102.40 -0.16
N ASP A 743 18.27 101.42 -0.41
CA ASP A 743 17.50 101.05 -1.60
C ASP A 743 18.25 100.55 -2.84
N GLY A 744 17.60 99.53 -3.33
CA GLY A 744 17.38 99.34 -4.76
C GLY A 744 17.79 98.04 -5.37
N GLU A 745 16.87 97.20 -5.40
CA GLU A 745 16.25 96.60 -6.63
C GLU A 745 17.10 96.11 -7.76
N ASN A 746 16.79 94.86 -8.12
CA ASN A 746 16.57 94.32 -9.50
C ASN A 746 17.74 93.80 -10.31
N GLY A 747 17.47 92.60 -10.78
CA GLY A 747 17.71 92.26 -12.18
C GLY A 747 18.41 90.93 -12.38
N GLU A 748 17.69 89.98 -12.57
CA GLU A 748 17.48 89.10 -13.71
C GLU A 748 18.76 88.46 -14.33
N ASP A 749 18.49 87.15 -14.49
CA ASP A 749 18.76 86.21 -15.61
C ASP A 749 20.02 85.40 -15.65
N GLY A 750 19.77 84.12 -15.74
CA GLY A 750 20.20 83.25 -16.79
C GLY A 750 20.70 81.90 -16.37
N ALA A 751 19.79 80.98 -16.44
CA ALA A 751 19.91 79.62 -17.04
C ALA A 751 21.00 78.63 -16.57
N ASP A 752 20.50 77.60 -16.20
CA ASP A 752 20.64 76.18 -16.69
C ASP A 752 21.42 75.20 -15.83
N GLY A 753 20.78 74.06 -15.59
CA GLY A 753 21.42 72.77 -15.38
C GLY A 753 21.09 72.05 -14.08
N ALA A 754 19.91 71.48 -14.01
CA ALA A 754 19.63 70.33 -13.10
C ALA A 754 20.50 69.14 -13.48
N PRO A 755 20.63 68.02 -12.68
CA PRO A 755 19.57 67.43 -11.82
C PRO A 755 20.01 66.81 -10.48
N GLU A 756 19.02 66.64 -9.64
CA GLU A 756 18.56 65.47 -8.90
C GLU A 756 19.53 64.69 -7.99
N ALA A 757 19.18 64.66 -6.75
CA ALA A 757 19.23 63.48 -5.89
C ALA A 757 18.42 63.67 -4.62
N ALA A 758 17.74 62.61 -4.35
CA ALA A 758 16.74 62.33 -3.35
C ALA A 758 17.20 62.31 -1.88
N GLU A 759 16.20 62.19 -1.06
CA GLU A 759 16.09 61.78 0.36
C GLU A 759 15.84 62.89 1.39
N PRO A 760 15.32 62.65 2.58
CA PRO A 760 14.72 61.39 3.15
C PRO A 760 13.44 61.58 4.05
N ALA A 761 12.92 60.41 4.47
CA ALA A 761 12.37 60.01 5.77
C ALA A 761 11.56 60.96 6.65
N ASP A 762 10.44 60.63 7.14
CA ASP A 762 10.07 60.16 8.50
C ASP A 762 8.58 60.10 8.72
N GLY A 763 8.14 59.05 9.38
CA GLY A 763 6.83 58.88 9.90
C GLY A 763 6.59 59.75 11.17
N PRO A 764 5.58 59.57 12.00
CA PRO A 764 4.46 58.58 12.03
C PRO A 764 3.09 59.24 12.42
N GLU A 765 2.10 58.36 12.71
CA GLU A 765 0.96 58.55 13.65
C GLU A 765 -0.48 58.73 13.12
N GLN A 766 -1.22 57.71 13.51
CA GLN A 766 -2.54 57.65 14.15
C GLN A 766 -3.86 58.07 13.49
N ALA A 767 -4.70 57.05 13.51
CA ALA A 767 -6.10 57.02 13.98
C ALA A 767 -7.24 57.80 13.24
N THR A 768 -8.20 57.08 12.86
CA THR A 768 -9.62 57.08 13.28
C THR A 768 -10.61 56.68 12.18
N ASP A 769 -11.44 55.71 12.53
CA ASP A 769 -12.79 55.44 12.01
C ASP A 769 -13.69 56.70 12.06
N PRO A 770 -14.86 56.84 11.35
CA PRO A 770 -15.95 55.87 11.30
C PRO A 770 -16.90 55.91 10.07
N GLU A 771 -17.74 54.84 9.99
CA GLU A 771 -19.18 54.87 9.65
C GLU A 771 -19.70 55.33 8.26
N SER A 772 -20.46 54.40 7.62
CA SER A 772 -21.93 54.51 7.44
C SER A 772 -22.47 53.42 6.47
N ARG A 773 -23.51 52.80 6.96
CA ARG A 773 -24.58 52.04 6.29
C ARG A 773 -25.48 52.97 5.47
N PRO A 774 -26.42 52.52 4.59
CA PRO A 774 -27.57 51.67 4.94
C PRO A 774 -28.11 50.71 3.85
N GLU A 775 -28.79 49.65 4.33
CA GLU A 775 -30.21 49.25 4.17
C GLU A 775 -30.73 48.89 2.77
N ARG A 776 -31.52 47.91 2.48
CA ARG A 776 -32.75 47.23 2.96
C ARG A 776 -33.04 46.08 1.99
N ASP A 777 -33.82 45.10 2.11
CA ASP A 777 -34.99 44.75 2.89
C ASP A 777 -35.44 43.34 2.58
N SER A 778 -35.92 42.65 3.48
CA SER A 778 -37.15 41.98 3.88
C SER A 778 -37.37 40.52 3.54
N GLY A 779 -37.78 39.79 4.61
CA GLY A 779 -38.78 38.79 4.55
C GLY A 779 -38.69 37.62 5.54
N ALA A 780 -39.27 37.81 6.73
CA ALA A 780 -39.65 36.74 7.68
C ALA A 780 -41.18 36.82 7.95
N PRO A 781 -41.73 36.06 8.89
CA PRO A 781 -41.74 34.65 9.29
C PRO A 781 -43.21 34.06 9.26
N PRO A 782 -43.80 33.14 10.10
CA PRO A 782 -43.62 32.82 11.51
C PRO A 782 -43.95 31.37 12.00
N GLY A 783 -43.66 31.12 13.26
CA GLY A 783 -44.52 30.41 14.22
C GLY A 783 -43.83 29.23 14.94
N ALA A 784 -43.34 29.35 16.20
CA ALA A 784 -43.95 29.29 17.53
C ALA A 784 -44.47 27.86 17.87
N ALA A 785 -44.23 27.26 19.01
CA ALA A 785 -44.10 27.59 20.40
C ALA A 785 -43.52 26.44 21.22
N SER A 786 -42.73 26.67 22.21
CA SER A 786 -42.95 26.66 23.68
C SER A 786 -42.84 25.29 24.37
N ALA A 787 -41.84 25.20 25.19
CA ALA A 787 -41.78 25.18 26.70
C ALA A 787 -42.06 23.81 27.36
N GLN A 788 -41.23 23.29 28.25
CA GLN A 788 -41.01 23.62 29.66
C GLN A 788 -40.10 22.56 30.33
N GLN A 789 -39.10 23.01 31.07
CA GLN A 789 -38.55 22.28 32.22
C GLN A 789 -39.48 22.50 33.45
N PRO A 790 -39.45 21.67 34.55
CA PRO A 790 -38.41 21.82 35.57
C PRO A 790 -38.01 20.54 36.35
N SER A 791 -36.79 20.52 36.86
CA SER A 791 -36.24 20.47 38.21
C SER A 791 -36.50 19.29 39.16
N ASP A 792 -35.34 18.94 39.82
CA ASP A 792 -35.11 18.57 41.21
C ASP A 792 -35.39 17.17 41.77
N GLY A 793 -34.35 16.68 42.46
CA GLY A 793 -34.44 15.74 43.54
C GLY A 793 -33.28 14.77 43.75
N THR A 794 -32.21 15.22 44.40
CA THR A 794 -31.35 14.35 45.23
C THR A 794 -32.02 14.13 46.58
N PRO A 795 -31.78 13.04 47.35
CA PRO A 795 -30.63 13.02 48.24
C PRO A 795 -29.96 11.64 48.53
N ASP A 796 -28.69 11.76 48.92
CA ASP A 796 -27.89 11.00 49.89
C ASP A 796 -28.46 9.75 50.57
N THR A 797 -27.64 8.72 50.68
CA THR A 797 -27.11 8.23 51.98
C THR A 797 -25.97 7.23 51.79
N ALA A 798 -24.94 7.48 52.58
CA ALA A 798 -23.71 6.74 52.78
C ALA A 798 -23.89 5.49 53.67
N VAL A 799 -22.69 4.83 53.90
CA VAL A 799 -22.33 3.86 54.99
C VAL A 799 -22.26 2.42 54.47
N GLU A 800 -21.27 1.58 54.67
CA GLU A 800 -20.02 1.57 55.48
C GLU A 800 -19.28 0.26 55.16
N SER A 801 -17.98 0.32 55.27
CA SER A 801 -16.93 -0.67 55.42
C SER A 801 -17.27 -2.10 55.84
N ALA A 802 -16.54 -3.10 55.33
CA ALA A 802 -15.69 -4.00 56.13
C ALA A 802 -14.91 -4.97 55.29
N ASP A 803 -13.59 -4.87 55.33
CA ASP A 803 -12.65 -5.99 55.22
C ASP A 803 -12.64 -6.78 56.53
N PRO A 804 -12.34 -8.09 56.58
CA PRO A 804 -10.99 -8.46 56.90
C PRO A 804 -10.43 -9.78 56.29
N SER A 805 -9.14 -9.68 55.90
CA SER A 805 -8.04 -10.65 56.10
C SER A 805 -8.31 -12.09 56.60
N GLY A 806 -7.56 -13.03 56.00
CA GLY A 806 -7.23 -14.28 56.71
C GLY A 806 -6.64 -15.35 55.80
N THR A 807 -5.32 -15.37 55.67
CA THR A 807 -4.35 -16.46 55.80
C THR A 807 -4.64 -17.86 55.27
N GLY A 808 -3.68 -18.37 54.44
CA GLY A 808 -2.92 -19.61 54.64
C GLY A 808 -3.49 -20.85 54.00
N GLU A 809 -2.86 -21.53 53.12
CA GLU A 809 -1.81 -22.48 53.36
C GLU A 809 -1.52 -23.35 52.13
N ARG A 810 -0.27 -23.62 51.90
CA ARG A 810 0.37 -24.51 51.01
C ARG A 810 -0.05 -25.97 51.28
N VAL A 811 -0.10 -26.87 50.29
CA VAL A 811 0.55 -28.19 50.27
C VAL A 811 0.57 -28.81 48.87
N ASP A 812 1.76 -29.32 48.51
CA ASP A 812 2.17 -30.18 47.41
C ASP A 812 1.26 -31.41 47.14
N ARG A 813 1.07 -31.70 45.86
CA ARG A 813 1.48 -32.97 45.23
C ARG A 813 1.28 -32.90 43.71
#